data_0bc09a09af497e717d61977b3c9e9a33
#
_entry.id   0bc09a09af497e717d61977b3c9e9a33
#
_cell.length_a   1.000
_cell.length_b   1.000
_cell.length_c   1.000
_cell.angle_alpha   90.00
_cell.angle_beta   90.00
_cell.angle_gamma   90.00
#
_symmetry.space_group_name_H-M   'P 1'
#
loop_
_entity.id
_entity.type
_entity.pdbx_description
1 polymer ?
#
loop_
_entity_poly.entity_id
_entity_poly.type
_entity_poly.pdbx_seq_one_letter_code
_entity_poly.pdbx_strand_id
1 'polypeptide(L)'
;MRNVLASLGQMVLAAVVAISVAVISLIAISRVQWPAFPSSNQLHALTTVGQVGCLAGLIATGWVWRRGRFPVLAQVSGLVFVSALTVVTLGMPLGATKLYLFGISVDQQFRTEYLTRLADSPALHDMTYIGLPPFYPPGWFWIGGRVAALTGTPAWEIYKPWAITSITIAVAVALVLWWRMIRFEYALVVTTATAAVTLAYGSPEPYAAMITVLLPPMLVLTWSGLRAGAERDATVTLEPERDDSVTLGPMRAGWGAVVGAGLFLGFTATWYSLLLGFTAFAVVLMALLLAASRWRQNKRAALDPLRRLAVIGVIAAAIAATTWLPFLLRATHSPISNTGSAAHYLPADGAELTFPMLQFTLLGTICMLGTLWLVVRARSSVRAGALAVGVLAVYLWSLLSMLTTLARTTLLSFRLQPTLSVLLVAAGVFGFIEAAQVLAARSRAFVPVAGAIGLAATIAFSQDIPDVLRPDLTIAYTDTDGHGQRGDRRPAGSEKYYSVIDAAIVHATGKPRDQTVVLTADYSFLSYYPYWGFQGLTSHYANPLAQFDLRAAQINKWSKLKTADELIHALDTSPWPPPTVFLMRRGSGSGLGTKYTLRLAEDVYPNQPNVRRYTVDLRAALFADPRFVVQGVGPFVLAIRRPVAQPVTSG
;
A
#
# COMPACT_ATOMS: atom_id res chain seq x y z
N MET A 1 -29.44 3.97 -14.50
CA MET A 1 -28.27 4.28 -15.34
C MET A 1 -27.76 5.73 -15.17
N ARG A 2 -28.57 6.77 -15.35
CA ARG A 2 -28.14 8.18 -15.24
C ARG A 2 -27.34 8.49 -13.95
N ASN A 3 -27.80 8.05 -12.77
CA ASN A 3 -27.14 8.31 -11.49
C ASN A 3 -25.79 7.58 -11.33
N VAL A 4 -25.64 6.40 -11.90
CA VAL A 4 -24.38 5.63 -11.88
C VAL A 4 -23.35 6.32 -12.78
N LEU A 5 -23.76 6.70 -14.00
CA LEU A 5 -22.89 7.43 -14.93
C LEU A 5 -22.45 8.77 -14.36
N ALA A 6 -23.36 9.51 -13.69
CA ALA A 6 -23.02 10.76 -13.03
C ALA A 6 -22.04 10.55 -11.86
N SER A 7 -22.15 9.44 -11.11
CA SER A 7 -21.20 9.12 -10.04
C SER A 7 -19.83 8.76 -10.60
N LEU A 8 -19.78 7.96 -11.65
CA LEU A 8 -18.52 7.61 -12.34
C LEU A 8 -17.85 8.87 -12.92
N GLY A 9 -18.63 9.74 -13.58
CA GLY A 9 -18.11 11.02 -14.09
C GLY A 9 -17.51 11.90 -12.99
N GLN A 10 -18.13 11.95 -11.81
CA GLN A 10 -17.59 12.70 -10.67
C GLN A 10 -16.32 12.05 -10.08
N MET A 11 -16.23 10.72 -10.03
CA MET A 11 -15.02 10.04 -9.59
C MET A 11 -13.87 10.26 -10.57
N VAL A 12 -14.14 10.23 -11.88
CA VAL A 12 -13.14 10.56 -12.91
C VAL A 12 -12.69 12.01 -12.78
N LEU A 13 -13.62 12.96 -12.61
CA LEU A 13 -13.27 14.35 -12.35
C LEU A 13 -12.41 14.51 -11.10
N ALA A 14 -12.76 13.82 -10.01
CA ALA A 14 -11.98 13.84 -8.78
C ALA A 14 -10.56 13.31 -9.00
N ALA A 15 -10.39 12.22 -9.74
CA ALA A 15 -9.09 11.68 -10.09
C ALA A 15 -8.28 12.67 -10.94
N VAL A 16 -8.89 13.31 -11.95
CA VAL A 16 -8.22 14.30 -12.80
C VAL A 16 -7.78 15.52 -11.98
N VAL A 17 -8.65 16.06 -11.12
CA VAL A 17 -8.30 17.18 -10.22
C VAL A 17 -7.17 16.78 -9.27
N ALA A 18 -7.25 15.60 -8.66
CA ALA A 18 -6.22 15.08 -7.74
C ALA A 18 -4.86 14.92 -8.44
N ILE A 19 -4.83 14.35 -9.64
CA ILE A 19 -3.61 14.21 -10.46
C ILE A 19 -3.05 15.60 -10.79
N SER A 20 -3.88 16.52 -11.25
CA SER A 20 -3.44 17.87 -11.62
C SER A 20 -2.84 18.61 -10.42
N VAL A 21 -3.52 18.57 -9.26
CA VAL A 21 -3.02 19.19 -8.03
C VAL A 21 -1.72 18.53 -7.59
N ALA A 22 -1.65 17.19 -7.60
CA ALA A 22 -0.46 16.47 -7.19
C ALA A 22 0.74 16.78 -8.09
N VAL A 23 0.57 16.71 -9.41
CA VAL A 23 1.63 16.99 -10.38
C VAL A 23 2.14 18.41 -10.27
N ILE A 24 1.23 19.41 -10.28
CA ILE A 24 1.60 20.83 -10.16
C ILE A 24 2.33 21.09 -8.85
N SER A 25 1.79 20.60 -7.73
CA SER A 25 2.40 20.82 -6.41
C SER A 25 3.74 20.12 -6.26
N LEU A 26 3.89 18.88 -6.73
CA LEU A 26 5.15 18.15 -6.67
C LEU A 26 6.22 18.78 -7.57
N ILE A 27 5.85 19.29 -8.75
CA ILE A 27 6.76 20.07 -9.59
C ILE A 27 7.19 21.35 -8.85
N ALA A 28 6.25 22.08 -8.24
CA ALA A 28 6.57 23.27 -7.48
C ALA A 28 7.51 22.96 -6.30
N ILE A 29 7.21 21.91 -5.54
CA ILE A 29 8.05 21.44 -4.43
C ILE A 29 9.46 21.07 -4.94
N SER A 30 9.59 20.39 -6.08
CA SER A 30 10.90 19.98 -6.63
C SER A 30 11.78 21.15 -7.07
N ARG A 31 11.20 22.35 -7.30
CA ARG A 31 11.96 23.57 -7.67
C ARG A 31 12.52 24.33 -6.48
N VAL A 32 12.09 23.98 -5.26
CA VAL A 32 12.55 24.64 -4.04
C VAL A 32 13.77 23.89 -3.49
N GLN A 33 14.77 24.65 -3.05
CA GLN A 33 15.92 24.08 -2.31
C GLN A 33 15.51 23.86 -0.86
N TRP A 34 15.05 22.67 -0.55
CA TRP A 34 14.65 22.30 0.80
C TRP A 34 15.85 22.06 1.71
N PRO A 35 15.78 22.42 3.01
CA PRO A 35 16.77 22.01 3.98
C PRO A 35 16.75 20.50 4.15
N ALA A 36 17.92 19.91 4.48
CA ALA A 36 17.99 18.48 4.76
C ALA A 36 17.22 18.14 6.05
N PHE A 37 16.38 17.11 5.97
CA PHE A 37 15.74 16.51 7.14
C PHE A 37 16.77 15.60 7.89
N PRO A 38 16.66 15.32 9.22
CA PRO A 38 15.49 15.47 10.08
C PRO A 38 15.50 16.69 11.03
N SER A 39 16.49 17.55 10.97
CA SER A 39 16.70 18.61 11.98
C SER A 39 16.10 19.97 11.60
N SER A 40 15.26 20.03 10.58
CA SER A 40 14.75 21.31 10.10
C SER A 40 13.38 21.66 10.70
N ASN A 41 13.39 22.40 11.80
CA ASN A 41 12.18 23.05 12.30
C ASN A 41 11.49 23.94 11.25
N GLN A 42 12.26 24.50 10.31
CA GLN A 42 11.73 25.31 9.20
C GLN A 42 10.86 24.49 8.27
N LEU A 43 11.29 23.29 7.89
CA LEU A 43 10.52 22.42 7.01
C LEU A 43 9.21 21.98 7.68
N HIS A 44 9.27 21.65 8.98
CA HIS A 44 8.07 21.31 9.76
C HIS A 44 7.09 22.50 9.83
N ALA A 45 7.58 23.70 10.15
CA ALA A 45 6.78 24.92 10.20
C ALA A 45 6.13 25.25 8.85
N LEU A 46 6.88 25.16 7.75
CA LEU A 46 6.34 25.39 6.39
C LEU A 46 5.27 24.36 6.01
N THR A 47 5.47 23.10 6.38
CA THR A 47 4.46 22.05 6.17
C THR A 47 3.17 22.39 6.93
N THR A 48 3.28 22.79 8.19
CA THR A 48 2.13 23.21 9.02
C THR A 48 1.42 24.43 8.41
N VAL A 49 2.14 25.44 7.94
CA VAL A 49 1.53 26.60 7.25
C VAL A 49 0.76 26.17 6.01
N GLY A 50 1.33 25.28 5.21
CA GLY A 50 0.64 24.72 4.03
C GLY A 50 -0.62 23.93 4.39
N GLN A 51 -0.56 23.12 5.45
CA GLN A 51 -1.73 22.38 5.97
C GLN A 51 -2.82 23.33 6.47
N VAL A 52 -2.47 24.36 7.23
CA VAL A 52 -3.42 25.37 7.71
C VAL A 52 -4.06 26.11 6.54
N GLY A 53 -3.28 26.46 5.51
CA GLY A 53 -3.80 27.06 4.28
C GLY A 53 -4.83 26.19 3.57
N CYS A 54 -4.56 24.87 3.46
CA CYS A 54 -5.52 23.92 2.89
C CYS A 54 -6.80 23.79 3.73
N LEU A 55 -6.65 23.73 5.08
CA LEU A 55 -7.79 23.67 5.99
C LEU A 55 -8.65 24.95 5.92
N ALA A 56 -8.03 26.12 5.82
CA ALA A 56 -8.74 27.38 5.61
C ALA A 56 -9.50 27.37 4.28
N GLY A 57 -8.90 26.82 3.22
CA GLY A 57 -9.57 26.63 1.93
C GLY A 57 -10.76 25.68 2.01
N LEU A 58 -10.68 24.59 2.79
CA LEU A 58 -11.80 23.67 3.02
C LEU A 58 -12.94 24.34 3.79
N ILE A 59 -12.63 25.20 4.77
CA ILE A 59 -13.63 25.99 5.51
C ILE A 59 -14.32 26.97 4.56
N ALA A 60 -13.54 27.70 3.76
CA ALA A 60 -14.07 28.62 2.76
C ALA A 60 -14.98 27.89 1.75
N THR A 61 -14.57 26.69 1.33
CA THR A 61 -15.38 25.81 0.46
C THR A 61 -16.73 25.47 1.09
N GLY A 62 -16.74 25.04 2.36
CA GLY A 62 -17.98 24.76 3.10
C GLY A 62 -18.89 26.01 3.24
N TRP A 63 -18.29 27.17 3.41
CA TRP A 63 -19.02 28.44 3.47
C TRP A 63 -19.63 28.83 2.11
N VAL A 64 -18.89 28.70 1.00
CA VAL A 64 -19.40 28.92 -0.37
C VAL A 64 -20.55 27.97 -0.66
N TRP A 65 -20.43 26.70 -0.29
CA TRP A 65 -21.50 25.70 -0.43
C TRP A 65 -22.79 26.12 0.30
N ARG A 66 -22.67 26.54 1.55
CA ARG A 66 -23.84 26.99 2.35
C ARG A 66 -24.55 28.21 1.77
N ARG A 67 -23.84 29.05 1.02
CA ARG A 67 -24.46 30.18 0.32
C ARG A 67 -25.29 29.78 -0.92
N GLY A 68 -25.12 28.54 -1.41
CA GLY A 68 -25.93 27.97 -2.49
C GLY A 68 -25.71 28.56 -3.89
N ARG A 69 -24.88 29.61 -4.03
CA ARG A 69 -24.72 30.31 -5.30
C ARG A 69 -23.82 29.60 -6.32
N PHE A 70 -22.84 28.84 -5.85
CA PHE A 70 -21.80 28.24 -6.69
C PHE A 70 -21.50 26.78 -6.28
N PRO A 71 -22.46 25.84 -6.42
CA PRO A 71 -22.27 24.47 -5.94
C PRO A 71 -21.14 23.71 -6.65
N VAL A 72 -20.99 23.89 -7.96
CA VAL A 72 -19.90 23.26 -8.71
C VAL A 72 -18.53 23.78 -8.29
N LEU A 73 -18.41 25.11 -8.10
CA LEU A 73 -17.17 25.71 -7.59
C LEU A 73 -16.81 25.16 -6.22
N ALA A 74 -17.78 25.02 -5.31
CA ALA A 74 -17.54 24.44 -3.99
C ALA A 74 -17.09 22.97 -4.07
N GLN A 75 -17.69 22.15 -4.95
CA GLN A 75 -17.28 20.76 -5.15
C GLN A 75 -15.84 20.67 -5.69
N VAL A 76 -15.53 21.45 -6.73
CA VAL A 76 -14.16 21.47 -7.30
C VAL A 76 -13.16 22.01 -6.28
N SER A 77 -13.47 23.09 -5.56
CA SER A 77 -12.61 23.62 -4.50
C SER A 77 -12.37 22.61 -3.38
N GLY A 78 -13.39 21.84 -2.98
CA GLY A 78 -13.25 20.76 -2.01
C GLY A 78 -12.27 19.69 -2.48
N LEU A 79 -12.36 19.27 -3.75
CA LEU A 79 -11.41 18.35 -4.36
C LEU A 79 -9.99 18.93 -4.41
N VAL A 80 -9.84 20.20 -4.77
CA VAL A 80 -8.53 20.85 -4.83
C VAL A 80 -7.88 20.92 -3.45
N PHE A 81 -8.60 21.42 -2.43
CA PHE A 81 -8.00 21.62 -1.11
C PHE A 81 -7.75 20.32 -0.34
N VAL A 82 -8.59 19.27 -0.49
CA VAL A 82 -8.31 17.99 0.13
C VAL A 82 -7.13 17.29 -0.56
N SER A 83 -7.00 17.46 -1.88
CA SER A 83 -5.84 16.97 -2.63
C SER A 83 -4.57 17.72 -2.24
N ALA A 84 -4.63 19.04 -2.14
CA ALA A 84 -3.51 19.87 -1.72
C ALA A 84 -3.05 19.53 -0.29
N LEU A 85 -3.98 19.29 0.64
CA LEU A 85 -3.66 18.85 2.00
C LEU A 85 -2.85 17.54 2.00
N THR A 86 -3.25 16.57 1.17
CA THR A 86 -2.55 15.29 1.03
C THR A 86 -1.13 15.50 0.50
N VAL A 87 -0.99 16.29 -0.58
CA VAL A 87 0.32 16.53 -1.21
C VAL A 87 1.25 17.34 -0.32
N VAL A 88 0.75 18.38 0.35
CA VAL A 88 1.54 19.20 1.28
C VAL A 88 2.05 18.37 2.43
N THR A 89 1.19 17.55 3.03
CA THR A 89 1.52 16.73 4.21
C THR A 89 2.61 15.69 3.92
N LEU A 90 2.64 15.09 2.74
CA LEU A 90 3.66 14.10 2.36
C LEU A 90 4.80 14.70 1.53
N GLY A 91 4.48 15.56 0.58
CA GLY A 91 5.43 16.06 -0.41
C GLY A 91 6.44 17.06 0.15
N MET A 92 6.02 17.94 1.05
CA MET A 92 6.94 18.91 1.66
C MET A 92 7.97 18.25 2.57
N PRO A 93 7.60 17.37 3.54
CA PRO A 93 8.60 16.65 4.32
C PRO A 93 9.58 15.83 3.50
N LEU A 94 9.18 15.35 2.32
CA LEU A 94 10.02 14.60 1.38
C LEU A 94 10.68 15.49 0.30
N GLY A 95 10.62 16.81 0.45
CA GLY A 95 11.06 17.76 -0.58
C GLY A 95 12.51 17.64 -1.01
N ALA A 96 13.45 17.38 -0.06
CA ALA A 96 14.88 17.31 -0.35
C ALA A 96 15.40 15.90 -0.68
N THR A 97 14.57 14.86 -0.64
CA THR A 97 14.95 13.50 -1.06
C THR A 97 14.16 13.07 -2.30
N LYS A 98 14.76 12.24 -3.16
CA LYS A 98 14.06 11.61 -4.28
C LYS A 98 13.35 10.32 -3.87
N LEU A 99 13.72 9.74 -2.73
CA LEU A 99 13.14 8.52 -2.20
C LEU A 99 11.83 8.80 -1.46
N TYR A 100 10.99 7.80 -1.37
CA TYR A 100 9.76 7.82 -0.58
C TYR A 100 10.04 7.34 0.85
N LEU A 101 9.03 7.34 1.72
CA LEU A 101 9.08 6.80 3.08
C LEU A 101 9.74 5.42 3.10
N PHE A 102 10.57 5.13 4.11
CA PHE A 102 11.43 3.95 4.20
C PHE A 102 12.57 3.87 3.18
N GLY A 103 12.78 4.90 2.34
CA GLY A 103 13.92 4.97 1.42
C GLY A 103 13.96 3.83 0.42
N ILE A 104 14.99 2.96 0.55
CA ILE A 104 15.16 1.72 -0.22
C ILE A 104 15.46 0.55 0.73
N SER A 105 15.02 0.65 1.98
CA SER A 105 15.27 -0.32 3.03
C SER A 105 14.09 -1.25 3.25
N VAL A 106 14.36 -2.46 3.75
CA VAL A 106 13.38 -3.48 4.13
C VAL A 106 12.28 -3.68 3.09
N ASP A 107 11.02 -3.48 3.47
CA ASP A 107 9.85 -3.68 2.61
C ASP A 107 9.87 -2.76 1.38
N GLN A 108 10.42 -1.55 1.51
CA GLN A 108 10.48 -0.60 0.40
C GLN A 108 11.42 -1.06 -0.71
N GLN A 109 12.40 -1.90 -0.41
CA GLN A 109 13.32 -2.48 -1.38
C GLN A 109 12.57 -3.36 -2.37
N PHE A 110 11.76 -4.33 -1.91
CA PHE A 110 10.98 -5.18 -2.81
C PHE A 110 9.88 -4.41 -3.55
N ARG A 111 9.26 -3.41 -2.90
CA ARG A 111 8.24 -2.56 -3.53
C ARG A 111 8.82 -1.80 -4.72
N THR A 112 10.02 -1.26 -4.54
CA THR A 112 10.72 -0.54 -5.62
C THR A 112 11.19 -1.50 -6.71
N GLU A 113 11.71 -2.68 -6.35
CA GLU A 113 12.08 -3.74 -7.29
C GLU A 113 10.88 -4.12 -8.17
N TYR A 114 9.70 -4.31 -7.55
CA TYR A 114 8.51 -4.68 -8.30
C TYR A 114 8.04 -3.59 -9.26
N LEU A 115 8.08 -2.33 -8.83
CA LEU A 115 7.76 -1.20 -9.71
C LEU A 115 8.76 -1.10 -10.85
N THR A 116 10.06 -1.32 -10.59
CA THR A 116 11.14 -1.35 -11.60
C THR A 116 10.92 -2.47 -12.63
N ARG A 117 10.55 -3.67 -12.17
CA ARG A 117 10.20 -4.78 -13.05
C ARG A 117 9.02 -4.45 -13.97
N LEU A 118 7.96 -3.85 -13.43
CA LEU A 118 6.77 -3.49 -14.19
C LEU A 118 6.90 -2.18 -14.97
N ALA A 119 7.97 -1.41 -14.77
CA ALA A 119 8.35 -0.31 -15.65
C ALA A 119 9.04 -0.81 -16.92
N ASP A 120 9.89 -1.82 -16.77
CA ASP A 120 10.64 -2.42 -17.88
C ASP A 120 9.71 -3.18 -18.87
N SER A 121 8.74 -3.95 -18.34
CA SER A 121 7.80 -4.71 -19.16
C SER A 121 6.35 -4.53 -18.70
N PRO A 122 5.36 -4.42 -19.64
CA PRO A 122 3.94 -4.43 -19.31
C PRO A 122 3.41 -5.80 -18.93
N ALA A 123 4.16 -6.87 -19.18
CA ALA A 123 3.74 -8.23 -18.86
C ALA A 123 3.77 -8.47 -17.34
N LEU A 124 2.81 -9.25 -16.86
CA LEU A 124 2.73 -9.60 -15.45
C LEU A 124 3.72 -10.72 -15.13
N HIS A 125 4.81 -10.34 -14.48
CA HIS A 125 5.88 -11.22 -14.03
C HIS A 125 6.08 -11.13 -12.52
N ASP A 126 6.77 -12.12 -11.98
CA ASP A 126 7.34 -12.03 -10.64
C ASP A 126 8.33 -10.85 -10.55
N MET A 127 8.50 -10.27 -9.36
CA MET A 127 9.42 -9.14 -9.18
C MET A 127 10.89 -9.54 -9.37
N THR A 128 11.27 -10.71 -8.86
CA THR A 128 12.67 -11.15 -8.75
C THR A 128 13.02 -12.28 -9.71
N TYR A 129 12.13 -13.28 -9.86
CA TYR A 129 12.47 -14.56 -10.49
C TYR A 129 12.00 -14.65 -11.93
N ILE A 130 12.94 -14.88 -12.85
CA ILE A 130 12.65 -15.02 -14.28
C ILE A 130 11.71 -16.21 -14.54
N GLY A 131 10.73 -16.01 -15.43
CA GLY A 131 9.82 -17.06 -15.91
C GLY A 131 8.71 -17.46 -14.93
N LEU A 132 8.57 -16.77 -13.79
CA LEU A 132 7.49 -16.99 -12.85
C LEU A 132 6.36 -15.95 -13.00
N PRO A 133 5.09 -16.36 -12.81
CA PRO A 133 3.97 -15.44 -12.73
C PRO A 133 4.04 -14.62 -11.43
N PRO A 134 3.34 -13.46 -11.38
CA PRO A 134 3.31 -12.65 -10.18
C PRO A 134 2.63 -13.41 -9.03
N PHE A 135 3.18 -13.29 -7.83
CA PHE A 135 2.57 -13.76 -6.59
C PHE A 135 2.05 -12.58 -5.74
N TYR A 136 2.81 -11.50 -5.65
CA TYR A 136 2.36 -10.29 -4.99
C TYR A 136 1.38 -9.53 -5.91
N PRO A 137 0.28 -8.93 -5.39
CA PRO A 137 -0.69 -8.22 -6.22
C PRO A 137 -0.06 -7.07 -7.03
N PRO A 138 -0.12 -7.10 -8.37
CA PRO A 138 0.66 -6.19 -9.21
C PRO A 138 0.00 -4.83 -9.47
N GLY A 139 -1.31 -4.66 -9.23
CA GLY A 139 -2.10 -3.58 -9.80
C GLY A 139 -1.54 -2.17 -9.56
N TRP A 140 -1.20 -1.84 -8.32
CA TRP A 140 -0.62 -0.54 -7.99
C TRP A 140 0.76 -0.34 -8.62
N PHE A 141 1.59 -1.37 -8.56
CA PHE A 141 2.95 -1.35 -9.12
C PHE A 141 2.94 -1.32 -10.64
N TRP A 142 1.98 -2.00 -11.28
CA TRP A 142 1.83 -1.99 -12.73
C TRP A 142 1.49 -0.59 -13.24
N ILE A 143 0.53 0.10 -12.63
CA ILE A 143 0.18 1.47 -13.05
C ILE A 143 1.38 2.39 -12.85
N GLY A 144 2.04 2.37 -11.69
CA GLY A 144 3.23 3.17 -11.42
C GLY A 144 4.38 2.86 -12.39
N GLY A 145 4.58 1.57 -12.71
CA GLY A 145 5.54 1.13 -13.72
C GLY A 145 5.23 1.67 -15.11
N ARG A 146 3.95 1.65 -15.52
CA ARG A 146 3.54 2.27 -16.81
C ARG A 146 3.74 3.78 -16.82
N VAL A 147 3.48 4.46 -15.69
CA VAL A 147 3.79 5.90 -15.57
C VAL A 147 5.30 6.15 -15.74
N ALA A 148 6.15 5.34 -15.10
CA ALA A 148 7.59 5.42 -15.26
C ALA A 148 8.03 5.22 -16.73
N ALA A 149 7.52 4.18 -17.38
CA ALA A 149 7.82 3.89 -18.79
C ALA A 149 7.36 5.02 -19.73
N LEU A 150 6.16 5.57 -19.51
CA LEU A 150 5.61 6.65 -20.36
C LEU A 150 6.34 7.98 -20.17
N THR A 151 6.85 8.25 -18.97
CA THR A 151 7.60 9.48 -18.69
C THR A 151 9.09 9.38 -18.97
N GLY A 152 9.60 8.17 -19.21
CA GLY A 152 11.05 7.92 -19.36
C GLY A 152 11.83 8.15 -18.07
N THR A 153 11.15 8.22 -16.92
CA THR A 153 11.78 8.45 -15.61
C THR A 153 12.08 7.10 -14.95
N PRO A 154 13.25 6.92 -14.30
CA PRO A 154 13.55 5.69 -13.57
C PRO A 154 12.48 5.34 -12.56
N ALA A 155 12.11 4.06 -12.48
CA ALA A 155 11.01 3.60 -11.65
C ALA A 155 11.16 3.96 -10.17
N TRP A 156 12.37 3.86 -9.62
CA TRP A 156 12.67 4.23 -8.23
C TRP A 156 12.44 5.73 -7.96
N GLU A 157 12.64 6.60 -8.96
CA GLU A 157 12.38 8.05 -8.87
C GLU A 157 10.88 8.36 -9.01
N ILE A 158 10.15 7.61 -9.84
CA ILE A 158 8.69 7.70 -9.99
C ILE A 158 7.95 7.20 -8.75
N TYR A 159 8.56 6.34 -7.94
CA TYR A 159 7.88 5.76 -6.78
C TYR A 159 7.27 6.81 -5.86
N LYS A 160 8.03 7.85 -5.49
CA LYS A 160 7.56 8.93 -4.62
C LYS A 160 6.39 9.72 -5.21
N PRO A 161 6.49 10.32 -6.40
CA PRO A 161 5.37 11.06 -6.98
C PRO A 161 4.15 10.16 -7.25
N TRP A 162 4.36 8.89 -7.63
CA TRP A 162 3.25 7.95 -7.80
C TRP A 162 2.56 7.61 -6.48
N ALA A 163 3.30 7.35 -5.42
CA ALA A 163 2.76 7.08 -4.09
C ALA A 163 1.89 8.24 -3.59
N ILE A 164 2.40 9.47 -3.65
CA ILE A 164 1.66 10.66 -3.21
C ILE A 164 0.43 10.88 -4.09
N THR A 165 0.56 10.79 -5.41
CA THR A 165 -0.55 11.01 -6.34
C THR A 165 -1.64 9.96 -6.17
N SER A 166 -1.28 8.70 -6.00
CA SER A 166 -2.25 7.61 -5.85
C SER A 166 -3.06 7.73 -4.55
N ILE A 167 -2.44 8.09 -3.43
CA ILE A 167 -3.16 8.39 -2.18
C ILE A 167 -4.07 9.62 -2.38
N THR A 168 -3.60 10.66 -3.06
CA THR A 168 -4.38 11.87 -3.33
C THR A 168 -5.63 11.54 -4.15
N ILE A 169 -5.52 10.68 -5.16
CA ILE A 169 -6.67 10.19 -5.95
C ILE A 169 -7.68 9.48 -5.04
N ALA A 170 -7.20 8.57 -4.18
CA ALA A 170 -8.08 7.82 -3.28
C ALA A 170 -8.83 8.74 -2.30
N VAL A 171 -8.15 9.75 -1.75
CA VAL A 171 -8.76 10.76 -0.85
C VAL A 171 -9.82 11.58 -1.59
N ALA A 172 -9.54 12.03 -2.81
CA ALA A 172 -10.49 12.79 -3.62
C ALA A 172 -11.73 11.93 -4.00
N VAL A 173 -11.52 10.65 -4.34
CA VAL A 173 -12.61 9.70 -4.61
C VAL A 173 -13.41 9.41 -3.35
N ALA A 174 -12.77 9.28 -2.17
CA ALA A 174 -13.48 9.12 -0.90
C ALA A 174 -14.40 10.32 -0.61
N LEU A 175 -13.97 11.55 -0.90
CA LEU A 175 -14.81 12.74 -0.79
C LEU A 175 -16.05 12.63 -1.69
N VAL A 176 -15.90 12.19 -2.95
CA VAL A 176 -17.03 11.98 -3.87
C VAL A 176 -17.98 10.92 -3.33
N LEU A 177 -17.48 9.79 -2.84
CA LEU A 177 -18.29 8.74 -2.25
C LEU A 177 -19.09 9.26 -1.06
N TRP A 178 -18.46 10.01 -0.17
CA TRP A 178 -19.13 10.59 0.98
C TRP A 178 -20.22 11.62 0.58
N TRP A 179 -19.92 12.58 -0.29
CA TRP A 179 -20.94 13.60 -0.65
C TRP A 179 -22.14 13.03 -1.41
N ARG A 180 -22.00 11.82 -1.95
CA ARG A 180 -23.14 11.09 -2.56
C ARG A 180 -24.05 10.44 -1.53
N MET A 181 -23.57 10.27 -0.30
CA MET A 181 -24.29 9.58 0.77
C MET A 181 -24.72 10.50 1.91
N ILE A 182 -24.01 11.61 2.10
CA ILE A 182 -24.25 12.57 3.18
C ILE A 182 -24.17 14.01 2.66
N ARG A 183 -24.53 14.99 3.49
CA ARG A 183 -24.38 16.41 3.16
C ARG A 183 -22.92 16.74 2.88
N PHE A 184 -22.70 17.63 1.90
CA PHE A 184 -21.36 17.97 1.42
C PHE A 184 -20.42 18.48 2.52
N GLU A 185 -20.94 19.32 3.44
CA GLU A 185 -20.13 19.85 4.55
C GLU A 185 -19.62 18.72 5.47
N TYR A 186 -20.44 17.71 5.73
CA TYR A 186 -20.05 16.57 6.55
C TYR A 186 -19.10 15.64 5.79
N ALA A 187 -19.28 15.53 4.46
CA ALA A 187 -18.36 14.82 3.59
C ALA A 187 -16.96 15.43 3.63
N LEU A 188 -16.85 16.78 3.60
CA LEU A 188 -15.58 17.47 3.75
C LEU A 188 -14.90 17.11 5.07
N VAL A 189 -15.62 17.20 6.20
CA VAL A 189 -15.05 16.96 7.52
C VAL A 189 -14.61 15.49 7.70
N VAL A 190 -15.47 14.52 7.33
CA VAL A 190 -15.13 13.10 7.50
C VAL A 190 -13.99 12.69 6.59
N THR A 191 -13.95 13.19 5.35
CA THR A 191 -12.85 12.89 4.42
C THR A 191 -11.55 13.48 4.92
N THR A 192 -11.54 14.75 5.37
CA THR A 192 -10.34 15.39 5.91
C THR A 192 -9.79 14.63 7.11
N ALA A 193 -10.63 14.23 8.06
CA ALA A 193 -10.19 13.49 9.24
C ALA A 193 -9.68 12.09 8.90
N THR A 194 -10.39 11.34 8.06
CA THR A 194 -9.95 10.00 7.63
C THR A 194 -8.69 10.05 6.77
N ALA A 195 -8.55 11.07 5.92
CA ALA A 195 -7.33 11.31 5.17
C ALA A 195 -6.15 11.61 6.09
N ALA A 196 -6.30 12.50 7.09
CA ALA A 196 -5.24 12.83 8.03
C ALA A 196 -4.72 11.59 8.77
N VAL A 197 -5.62 10.72 9.26
CA VAL A 197 -5.24 9.46 9.92
C VAL A 197 -4.59 8.47 8.96
N THR A 198 -5.10 8.38 7.73
CA THR A 198 -4.47 7.55 6.69
C THR A 198 -3.07 8.02 6.35
N LEU A 199 -2.85 9.35 6.28
CA LEU A 199 -1.53 9.93 6.02
C LEU A 199 -0.56 9.67 7.17
N ALA A 200 -1.03 9.72 8.41
CA ALA A 200 -0.19 9.47 9.59
C ALA A 200 0.25 8.00 9.70
N TYR A 201 -0.65 7.06 9.44
CA TYR A 201 -0.41 5.66 9.80
C TYR A 201 -0.44 4.69 8.62
N GLY A 202 -0.95 5.09 7.46
CA GLY A 202 -1.08 4.24 6.28
C GLY A 202 -0.14 4.61 5.13
N SER A 203 0.38 5.84 5.09
CA SER A 203 1.16 6.33 3.95
C SER A 203 2.44 5.54 3.63
N PRO A 204 3.13 4.86 4.58
CA PRO A 204 4.26 4.00 4.25
C PRO A 204 3.92 2.86 3.27
N GLU A 205 2.66 2.44 3.21
CA GLU A 205 2.14 1.45 2.26
C GLU A 205 1.06 2.08 1.35
N PRO A 206 1.44 2.84 0.31
CA PRO A 206 0.49 3.68 -0.45
C PRO A 206 -0.66 2.88 -1.08
N TYR A 207 -0.42 1.66 -1.55
CA TYR A 207 -1.46 0.78 -2.08
C TYR A 207 -2.47 0.33 -1.00
N ALA A 208 -2.02 0.13 0.25
CA ALA A 208 -2.89 -0.15 1.39
C ALA A 208 -3.64 1.11 1.86
N ALA A 209 -2.97 2.27 1.88
CA ALA A 209 -3.55 3.55 2.24
C ALA A 209 -4.74 3.93 1.35
N MET A 210 -4.65 3.66 0.03
CA MET A 210 -5.74 3.87 -0.91
C MET A 210 -6.99 3.07 -0.52
N ILE A 211 -6.83 1.79 -0.20
CA ILE A 211 -7.94 0.93 0.22
C ILE A 211 -8.50 1.42 1.57
N THR A 212 -7.62 1.73 2.51
CA THR A 212 -7.98 2.13 3.87
C THR A 212 -8.83 3.38 3.91
N VAL A 213 -8.50 4.43 3.13
CA VAL A 213 -9.29 5.68 3.11
C VAL A 213 -10.63 5.51 2.36
N LEU A 214 -10.70 4.59 1.41
CA LEU A 214 -11.92 4.27 0.66
C LEU A 214 -12.86 3.33 1.44
N LEU A 215 -12.32 2.58 2.39
CA LEU A 215 -13.07 1.52 3.08
C LEU A 215 -14.30 2.02 3.85
N PRO A 216 -14.26 3.09 4.68
CA PRO A 216 -15.43 3.54 5.41
C PRO A 216 -16.64 3.86 4.52
N PRO A 217 -16.53 4.70 3.46
CA PRO A 217 -17.64 4.97 2.56
C PRO A 217 -18.08 3.72 1.79
N MET A 218 -17.15 2.81 1.44
CA MET A 218 -17.48 1.58 0.74
C MET A 218 -18.23 0.59 1.62
N LEU A 219 -17.90 0.48 2.91
CA LEU A 219 -18.68 -0.34 3.86
C LEU A 219 -20.12 0.19 4.03
N VAL A 220 -20.27 1.52 4.12
CA VAL A 220 -21.62 2.14 4.19
C VAL A 220 -22.41 1.86 2.90
N LEU A 221 -21.80 2.00 1.75
CA LEU A 221 -22.41 1.67 0.45
C LEU A 221 -22.82 0.19 0.37
N THR A 222 -21.92 -0.70 0.76
CA THR A 222 -22.14 -2.16 0.74
C THR A 222 -23.27 -2.56 1.67
N TRP A 223 -23.28 -2.04 2.91
CA TRP A 223 -24.34 -2.30 3.88
C TRP A 223 -25.71 -1.85 3.36
N SER A 224 -25.78 -0.65 2.77
CA SER A 224 -27.00 -0.13 2.14
C SER A 224 -27.44 -1.03 0.97
N GLY A 225 -26.49 -1.47 0.14
CA GLY A 225 -26.76 -2.37 -0.98
C GLY A 225 -27.31 -3.72 -0.53
N LEU A 226 -26.75 -4.33 0.51
CA LEU A 226 -27.19 -5.62 1.06
C LEU A 226 -28.58 -5.53 1.73
N ARG A 227 -28.94 -4.36 2.30
CA ARG A 227 -30.25 -4.13 2.94
C ARG A 227 -31.40 -3.90 1.96
N ALA A 228 -31.16 -3.28 0.83
CA ALA A 228 -32.18 -2.73 -0.07
C ALA A 228 -33.21 -3.74 -0.64
N GLY A 229 -33.03 -5.05 -0.47
CA GLY A 229 -33.99 -6.08 -0.90
C GLY A 229 -35.23 -6.21 -0.03
N ALA A 230 -35.19 -5.80 1.23
CA ALA A 230 -36.29 -5.98 2.19
C ALA A 230 -37.33 -4.84 2.17
N GLU A 231 -36.93 -3.64 1.71
CA GLU A 231 -37.81 -2.46 1.73
C GLU A 231 -38.87 -2.48 0.62
N ARG A 232 -38.79 -3.39 -0.34
CA ARG A 232 -39.80 -3.54 -1.40
C ARG A 232 -41.05 -4.29 -0.98
N ASP A 233 -40.96 -5.17 0.05
CA ASP A 233 -42.09 -5.97 0.50
C ASP A 233 -42.77 -5.40 1.75
N ALA A 234 -42.16 -4.41 2.39
CA ALA A 234 -42.70 -3.74 3.54
C ALA A 234 -43.38 -2.41 3.13
N THR A 235 -44.57 -2.48 2.57
CA THR A 235 -45.56 -1.40 2.69
C THR A 235 -46.09 -1.36 4.14
N VAL A 236 -45.20 -1.21 5.11
CA VAL A 236 -45.54 -0.95 6.49
C VAL A 236 -44.90 0.38 6.84
N THR A 237 -45.79 1.34 7.05
CA THR A 237 -45.65 2.61 7.78
C THR A 237 -44.63 2.52 8.91
N LEU A 238 -43.35 2.70 8.59
CA LEU A 238 -42.41 3.27 9.53
C LEU A 238 -42.41 4.76 9.24
N GLU A 239 -42.82 5.56 10.24
CA GLU A 239 -42.72 7.00 10.17
C GLU A 239 -41.36 7.38 9.59
N PRO A 240 -41.29 8.39 8.71
CA PRO A 240 -40.00 8.86 8.20
C PRO A 240 -39.19 9.29 9.41
N GLU A 241 -38.10 8.57 9.65
CA GLU A 241 -37.12 8.93 10.65
C GLU A 241 -36.76 10.40 10.42
N ARG A 242 -37.21 11.27 11.31
CA ARG A 242 -36.96 12.70 11.32
C ARG A 242 -35.49 12.95 11.67
N ASP A 243 -34.60 12.40 10.84
CA ASP A 243 -33.22 12.82 10.78
C ASP A 243 -33.12 13.86 9.67
N ASP A 244 -33.54 15.11 9.97
CA ASP A 244 -33.45 16.27 9.09
C ASP A 244 -32.00 16.59 8.68
N SER A 245 -31.01 15.86 9.16
CA SER A 245 -29.59 16.01 8.81
C SER A 245 -29.16 15.17 7.60
N VAL A 246 -29.98 14.24 7.13
CA VAL A 246 -29.61 13.30 6.04
C VAL A 246 -30.79 13.10 5.11
N THR A 247 -30.98 14.00 4.18
CA THR A 247 -31.68 13.66 2.95
C THR A 247 -30.79 12.72 2.13
N LEU A 248 -30.73 11.44 2.52
CA LEU A 248 -30.63 10.40 1.52
C LEU A 248 -31.91 10.57 0.69
N GLY A 249 -31.86 11.36 -0.37
CA GLY A 249 -32.82 11.19 -1.43
C GLY A 249 -32.89 9.70 -1.69
N PRO A 250 -34.06 9.08 -2.01
CA PRO A 250 -34.16 7.64 -2.11
C PRO A 250 -33.13 7.18 -3.13
N MET A 251 -31.88 6.98 -2.67
CA MET A 251 -30.95 6.18 -3.40
C MET A 251 -31.65 4.83 -3.42
N ARG A 252 -32.27 4.52 -4.53
CA ARG A 252 -32.55 3.14 -4.88
C ARG A 252 -31.19 2.44 -4.92
N ALA A 253 -30.57 2.30 -3.74
CA ALA A 253 -29.30 1.65 -3.47
C ALA A 253 -29.53 0.14 -3.66
N GLY A 254 -29.95 -0.21 -4.86
CA GLY A 254 -30.15 -1.56 -5.23
C GLY A 254 -28.83 -2.14 -5.74
N TRP A 255 -28.90 -2.58 -6.97
CA TRP A 255 -27.82 -3.30 -7.64
C TRP A 255 -26.56 -2.45 -7.91
N GLY A 256 -26.67 -1.11 -8.03
CA GLY A 256 -25.52 -0.24 -8.21
C GLY A 256 -24.52 -0.31 -7.04
N ALA A 257 -25.00 -0.39 -5.80
CA ALA A 257 -24.15 -0.54 -4.64
C ALA A 257 -23.51 -1.94 -4.57
N VAL A 258 -24.26 -2.99 -4.97
CA VAL A 258 -23.75 -4.37 -5.05
C VAL A 258 -22.62 -4.47 -6.08
N VAL A 259 -22.83 -3.91 -7.28
CA VAL A 259 -21.80 -3.86 -8.34
C VAL A 259 -20.59 -3.04 -7.85
N GLY A 260 -20.82 -1.86 -7.24
CA GLY A 260 -19.74 -1.04 -6.68
C GLY A 260 -18.92 -1.78 -5.63
N ALA A 261 -19.56 -2.54 -4.74
CA ALA A 261 -18.88 -3.38 -3.75
C ALA A 261 -18.04 -4.50 -4.41
N GLY A 262 -18.59 -5.16 -5.44
CA GLY A 262 -17.87 -6.18 -6.20
C GLY A 262 -16.65 -5.61 -6.94
N LEU A 263 -16.79 -4.44 -7.56
CA LEU A 263 -15.68 -3.73 -8.20
C LEU A 263 -14.61 -3.32 -7.18
N PHE A 264 -15.01 -2.85 -5.99
CA PHE A 264 -14.08 -2.50 -4.94
C PHE A 264 -13.32 -3.71 -4.39
N LEU A 265 -13.99 -4.84 -4.15
CA LEU A 265 -13.31 -6.08 -3.77
C LEU A 265 -12.35 -6.57 -4.86
N GLY A 266 -12.76 -6.51 -6.12
CA GLY A 266 -11.89 -6.83 -7.26
C GLY A 266 -10.67 -5.92 -7.33
N PHE A 267 -10.87 -4.62 -7.13
CA PHE A 267 -9.77 -3.66 -7.01
C PHE A 267 -8.83 -4.05 -5.85
N THR A 268 -9.34 -4.34 -4.65
CA THR A 268 -8.50 -4.77 -3.53
C THR A 268 -7.73 -6.05 -3.82
N ALA A 269 -8.32 -6.98 -4.57
CA ALA A 269 -7.69 -8.24 -4.96
C ALA A 269 -6.44 -8.03 -5.84
N THR A 270 -6.45 -7.00 -6.66
CA THR A 270 -5.31 -6.65 -7.52
C THR A 270 -4.30 -5.73 -6.85
N TRP A 271 -4.63 -5.16 -5.67
CA TRP A 271 -3.81 -4.18 -4.93
C TRP A 271 -3.14 -4.75 -3.70
N TYR A 272 -3.88 -5.42 -2.82
CA TYR A 272 -3.34 -5.91 -1.56
C TYR A 272 -4.17 -7.05 -0.97
N SER A 273 -3.59 -8.24 -0.90
CA SER A 273 -4.26 -9.48 -0.50
C SER A 273 -4.80 -9.46 0.94
N LEU A 274 -4.09 -8.84 1.90
CA LEU A 274 -4.56 -8.75 3.28
C LEU A 274 -5.87 -7.95 3.39
N LEU A 275 -5.90 -6.76 2.78
CA LEU A 275 -7.11 -5.93 2.81
C LEU A 275 -8.23 -6.50 1.94
N LEU A 276 -7.92 -7.30 0.90
CA LEU A 276 -8.93 -8.13 0.23
C LEU A 276 -9.57 -9.10 1.23
N GLY A 277 -8.74 -9.90 1.91
CA GLY A 277 -9.23 -10.90 2.89
C GLY A 277 -10.08 -10.26 3.98
N PHE A 278 -9.57 -9.18 4.57
CA PHE A 278 -10.30 -8.42 5.59
C PHE A 278 -11.62 -7.83 5.06
N THR A 279 -11.60 -7.17 3.90
CA THR A 279 -12.81 -6.56 3.33
C THR A 279 -13.85 -7.59 2.95
N ALA A 280 -13.42 -8.72 2.34
CA ALA A 280 -14.30 -9.84 2.04
C ALA A 280 -14.93 -10.42 3.32
N PHE A 281 -14.13 -10.61 4.37
CA PHE A 281 -14.62 -11.06 5.68
C PHE A 281 -15.67 -10.09 6.25
N ALA A 282 -15.43 -8.78 6.22
CA ALA A 282 -16.38 -7.78 6.69
C ALA A 282 -17.69 -7.80 5.88
N VAL A 283 -17.61 -7.93 4.56
CA VAL A 283 -18.78 -7.99 3.67
C VAL A 283 -19.58 -9.28 3.87
N VAL A 284 -18.90 -10.42 4.06
CA VAL A 284 -19.55 -11.69 4.42
C VAL A 284 -20.25 -11.56 5.77
N LEU A 285 -19.58 -11.00 6.78
CA LEU A 285 -20.17 -10.76 8.10
C LEU A 285 -21.43 -9.88 8.00
N MET A 286 -21.39 -8.81 7.21
CA MET A 286 -22.54 -7.96 6.93
C MET A 286 -23.72 -8.77 6.35
N ALA A 287 -23.46 -9.58 5.34
CA ALA A 287 -24.50 -10.38 4.69
C ALA A 287 -25.10 -11.43 5.64
N LEU A 288 -24.25 -12.10 6.43
CA LEU A 288 -24.71 -13.10 7.42
C LEU A 288 -25.55 -12.47 8.54
N LEU A 289 -25.13 -11.32 9.08
CA LEU A 289 -25.88 -10.60 10.10
C LEU A 289 -27.27 -10.18 9.57
N LEU A 290 -27.35 -9.69 8.33
CA LEU A 290 -28.61 -9.33 7.69
C LEU A 290 -29.47 -10.57 7.40
N ALA A 291 -28.90 -11.65 6.94
CA ALA A 291 -29.62 -12.90 6.74
C ALA A 291 -30.17 -13.46 8.04
N ALA A 292 -29.36 -13.49 9.11
CA ALA A 292 -29.76 -13.94 10.44
C ALA A 292 -30.90 -13.08 11.04
N SER A 293 -30.82 -11.76 10.88
CA SER A 293 -31.86 -10.85 11.38
C SER A 293 -33.22 -11.06 10.70
N ARG A 294 -33.22 -11.49 9.44
CA ARG A 294 -34.43 -11.73 8.64
C ARG A 294 -34.95 -13.16 8.75
N TRP A 295 -34.11 -14.11 9.15
CA TRP A 295 -34.44 -15.55 9.14
C TRP A 295 -35.71 -15.89 9.92
N ARG A 296 -35.90 -15.26 11.09
CA ARG A 296 -37.06 -15.48 11.95
C ARG A 296 -38.36 -14.90 11.40
N GLN A 297 -38.26 -13.88 10.55
CA GLN A 297 -39.43 -13.19 9.98
C GLN A 297 -39.83 -13.78 8.63
N ASN A 298 -38.88 -13.96 7.72
CA ASN A 298 -39.10 -14.49 6.39
C ASN A 298 -37.84 -15.16 5.85
N LYS A 299 -37.87 -16.50 5.69
CA LYS A 299 -36.74 -17.28 5.16
C LYS A 299 -36.34 -16.88 3.74
N ARG A 300 -37.31 -16.46 2.88
CA ARG A 300 -36.99 -16.01 1.51
C ARG A 300 -36.27 -14.65 1.53
N ALA A 301 -36.69 -13.73 2.39
CA ALA A 301 -36.06 -12.45 2.57
C ALA A 301 -34.62 -12.56 3.17
N ALA A 302 -34.36 -13.62 3.94
CA ALA A 302 -33.04 -13.92 4.47
C ALA A 302 -32.03 -14.36 3.38
N LEU A 303 -32.49 -14.90 2.26
CA LEU A 303 -31.63 -15.30 1.15
C LEU A 303 -31.18 -14.13 0.28
N ASP A 304 -31.88 -12.99 0.31
CA ASP A 304 -31.56 -11.85 -0.55
C ASP A 304 -30.15 -11.24 -0.31
N PRO A 305 -29.71 -10.98 0.95
CA PRO A 305 -28.35 -10.56 1.20
C PRO A 305 -27.28 -11.56 0.70
N LEU A 306 -27.57 -12.87 0.79
CA LEU A 306 -26.64 -13.91 0.35
C LEU A 306 -26.55 -13.97 -1.19
N ARG A 307 -27.67 -13.78 -1.90
CA ARG A 307 -27.65 -13.65 -3.36
C ARG A 307 -26.84 -12.45 -3.83
N ARG A 308 -26.99 -11.29 -3.14
CA ARG A 308 -26.22 -10.08 -3.41
C ARG A 308 -24.75 -10.28 -3.10
N LEU A 309 -24.43 -10.97 -2.01
CA LEU A 309 -23.06 -11.37 -1.69
C LEU A 309 -22.45 -12.24 -2.80
N ALA A 310 -23.20 -13.21 -3.34
CA ALA A 310 -22.73 -14.04 -4.44
C ALA A 310 -22.38 -13.21 -5.69
N VAL A 311 -23.21 -12.22 -6.04
CA VAL A 311 -22.91 -11.30 -7.16
C VAL A 311 -21.65 -10.47 -6.88
N ILE A 312 -21.48 -9.95 -5.65
CA ILE A 312 -20.25 -9.25 -5.23
C ILE A 312 -19.04 -10.18 -5.43
N GLY A 313 -19.15 -11.44 -4.96
CA GLY A 313 -18.09 -12.43 -5.06
C GLY A 313 -17.73 -12.77 -6.53
N VAL A 314 -18.72 -12.94 -7.41
CA VAL A 314 -18.48 -13.22 -8.84
C VAL A 314 -17.74 -12.06 -9.51
N ILE A 315 -18.19 -10.82 -9.29
CA ILE A 315 -17.51 -9.63 -9.85
C ILE A 315 -16.08 -9.53 -9.33
N ALA A 316 -15.89 -9.69 -8.02
CA ALA A 316 -14.57 -9.63 -7.41
C ALA A 316 -13.65 -10.74 -7.94
N ALA A 317 -14.13 -11.98 -8.04
CA ALA A 317 -13.37 -13.11 -8.55
C ALA A 317 -12.98 -12.94 -10.04
N ALA A 318 -13.88 -12.40 -10.86
CA ALA A 318 -13.59 -12.12 -12.27
C ALA A 318 -12.44 -11.11 -12.44
N ILE A 319 -12.41 -10.06 -11.60
CA ILE A 319 -11.31 -9.08 -11.60
C ILE A 319 -10.04 -9.71 -11.01
N ALA A 320 -10.13 -10.42 -9.89
CA ALA A 320 -9.00 -11.09 -9.25
C ALA A 320 -8.32 -12.10 -10.19
N ALA A 321 -9.10 -12.80 -11.01
CA ALA A 321 -8.57 -13.76 -11.98
C ALA A 321 -7.57 -13.14 -12.97
N THR A 322 -7.69 -11.87 -13.30
CA THR A 322 -6.74 -11.18 -14.20
C THR A 322 -5.29 -11.17 -13.66
N THR A 323 -5.12 -11.24 -12.37
CA THR A 323 -3.80 -11.20 -11.71
C THR A 323 -3.42 -12.53 -11.07
N TRP A 324 -4.38 -13.25 -10.48
CA TRP A 324 -4.11 -14.46 -9.71
C TRP A 324 -4.15 -15.75 -10.52
N LEU A 325 -4.91 -15.79 -11.64
CA LEU A 325 -5.07 -17.00 -12.43
C LEU A 325 -3.75 -17.57 -12.95
N PRO A 326 -2.79 -16.77 -13.48
CA PRO A 326 -1.50 -17.31 -13.94
C PRO A 326 -0.73 -18.04 -12.84
N PHE A 327 -0.71 -17.48 -11.61
CA PHE A 327 -0.08 -18.12 -10.46
C PHE A 327 -0.79 -19.43 -10.10
N LEU A 328 -2.13 -19.41 -9.99
CA LEU A 328 -2.91 -20.59 -9.61
C LEU A 328 -2.73 -21.73 -10.61
N LEU A 329 -2.77 -21.43 -11.91
CA LEU A 329 -2.54 -22.44 -12.95
C LEU A 329 -1.12 -23.03 -12.87
N ARG A 330 -0.10 -22.20 -12.63
CA ARG A 330 1.27 -22.68 -12.49
C ARG A 330 1.44 -23.54 -11.22
N ALA A 331 0.78 -23.14 -10.14
CA ALA A 331 0.83 -23.84 -8.85
C ALA A 331 0.24 -25.27 -8.89
N THR A 332 -0.65 -25.57 -9.85
CA THR A 332 -1.18 -26.95 -10.01
C THR A 332 -0.15 -27.94 -10.58
N HIS A 333 0.92 -27.43 -11.21
CA HIS A 333 1.92 -28.25 -11.91
C HIS A 333 3.34 -28.07 -11.37
N SER A 334 3.54 -27.26 -10.35
CA SER A 334 4.85 -26.92 -9.79
C SER A 334 4.84 -27.05 -8.27
N PRO A 335 5.95 -27.49 -7.65
CA PRO A 335 6.03 -27.57 -6.20
C PRO A 335 5.94 -26.18 -5.57
N ILE A 336 5.13 -26.06 -4.53
CA ILE A 336 4.92 -24.83 -3.77
C ILE A 336 5.76 -24.91 -2.50
N SER A 337 6.61 -23.91 -2.25
CA SER A 337 7.32 -23.76 -0.98
C SER A 337 6.49 -22.94 0.02
N ASN A 338 6.85 -23.02 1.30
CA ASN A 338 6.20 -22.23 2.35
C ASN A 338 6.78 -20.81 2.46
N THR A 339 7.13 -20.19 1.34
CA THR A 339 7.62 -18.81 1.27
C THR A 339 6.50 -17.85 0.88
N GLY A 340 6.69 -16.57 1.09
CA GLY A 340 5.68 -15.54 0.79
C GLY A 340 4.44 -15.62 1.69
N SER A 341 4.49 -16.37 2.78
CA SER A 341 3.35 -16.62 3.66
C SER A 341 3.44 -15.82 4.97
N ALA A 342 2.30 -15.64 5.61
CA ALA A 342 2.21 -15.02 6.94
C ALA A 342 2.81 -15.90 8.07
N ALA A 343 3.18 -17.14 7.79
CA ALA A 343 3.77 -18.06 8.77
C ALA A 343 5.12 -17.58 9.33
N HIS A 344 5.77 -16.64 8.64
CA HIS A 344 7.06 -16.08 9.04
C HIS A 344 6.96 -14.96 10.08
N TYR A 345 5.75 -14.47 10.36
CA TYR A 345 5.54 -13.47 11.41
C TYR A 345 5.27 -14.15 12.75
N LEU A 346 5.86 -13.58 13.80
CA LEU A 346 5.74 -14.17 15.13
C LEU A 346 4.33 -14.11 15.68
N PRO A 347 3.99 -15.05 16.58
CA PRO A 347 2.75 -15.01 17.33
C PRO A 347 2.53 -13.69 18.08
N ALA A 348 3.58 -13.07 18.60
CA ALA A 348 3.50 -11.78 19.30
C ALA A 348 2.93 -10.68 18.40
N ASP A 349 3.41 -10.57 17.16
CA ASP A 349 2.91 -9.57 16.20
C ASP A 349 1.47 -9.88 15.75
N GLY A 350 1.11 -11.18 15.71
CA GLY A 350 -0.25 -11.63 15.34
C GLY A 350 -1.26 -11.61 16.47
N ALA A 351 -0.82 -11.46 17.71
CA ALA A 351 -1.67 -11.54 18.91
C ALA A 351 -2.01 -10.18 19.53
N GLU A 352 -1.53 -9.08 18.95
CA GLU A 352 -1.79 -7.74 19.49
C GLU A 352 -3.21 -7.28 19.21
N LEU A 353 -3.96 -6.99 20.30
CA LEU A 353 -5.26 -6.32 20.24
C LEU A 353 -5.06 -4.85 20.59
N THR A 354 -5.27 -3.99 19.63
CA THR A 354 -5.14 -2.55 19.84
C THR A 354 -6.48 -1.91 20.16
N PHE A 355 -6.48 -1.06 21.19
CA PHE A 355 -7.63 -0.27 21.63
C PHE A 355 -7.30 1.22 21.55
N PRO A 356 -7.29 1.83 20.35
CA PRO A 356 -6.91 3.23 20.19
C PRO A 356 -7.80 4.17 21.01
N MET A 357 -9.07 3.80 21.24
CA MET A 357 -10.00 4.59 22.04
C MET A 357 -9.62 4.71 23.54
N LEU A 358 -8.70 3.89 24.03
CA LEU A 358 -8.24 3.94 25.42
C LEU A 358 -6.92 4.73 25.58
N GLN A 359 -6.38 5.26 24.50
CA GLN A 359 -5.17 6.07 24.54
C GLN A 359 -5.49 7.52 24.88
N PHE A 360 -4.72 8.13 25.79
CA PHE A 360 -4.84 9.55 26.17
C PHE A 360 -4.17 10.46 25.14
N THR A 361 -4.65 10.40 23.91
CA THR A 361 -4.20 11.19 22.77
C THR A 361 -5.39 11.82 22.06
N LEU A 362 -5.13 12.77 21.15
CA LEU A 362 -6.18 13.33 20.31
C LEU A 362 -6.85 12.25 19.43
N LEU A 363 -6.06 11.34 18.88
CA LEU A 363 -6.58 10.18 18.14
C LEU A 363 -7.44 9.29 19.04
N GLY A 364 -7.00 9.00 20.25
CA GLY A 364 -7.76 8.20 21.21
C GLY A 364 -9.09 8.85 21.59
N THR A 365 -9.10 10.16 21.76
CA THR A 365 -10.33 10.92 22.06
C THR A 365 -11.37 10.81 20.96
N ILE A 366 -10.98 11.00 19.68
CA ILE A 366 -11.90 10.88 18.56
C ILE A 366 -12.34 9.43 18.33
N CYS A 367 -11.46 8.45 18.55
CA CYS A 367 -11.79 7.03 18.50
C CYS A 367 -12.76 6.64 19.61
N MET A 368 -12.61 7.18 20.84
CA MET A 368 -13.55 6.96 21.93
C MET A 368 -14.95 7.52 21.59
N LEU A 369 -15.00 8.75 21.08
CA LEU A 369 -16.25 9.36 20.62
C LEU A 369 -16.91 8.51 19.52
N GLY A 370 -16.11 7.97 18.59
CA GLY A 370 -16.57 7.05 17.56
C GLY A 370 -17.15 5.77 18.15
N THR A 371 -16.45 5.17 19.11
CA THR A 371 -16.93 3.96 19.80
C THR A 371 -18.26 4.20 20.49
N LEU A 372 -18.38 5.30 21.24
CA LEU A 372 -19.64 5.67 21.91
C LEU A 372 -20.78 5.90 20.90
N TRP A 373 -20.49 6.61 19.81
CA TRP A 373 -21.47 6.84 18.75
C TRP A 373 -21.94 5.54 18.10
N LEU A 374 -21.01 4.61 17.81
CA LEU A 374 -21.33 3.30 17.26
C LEU A 374 -22.23 2.50 18.21
N VAL A 375 -21.92 2.45 19.52
CA VAL A 375 -22.72 1.74 20.52
C VAL A 375 -24.16 2.29 20.57
N VAL A 376 -24.31 3.62 20.56
CA VAL A 376 -25.62 4.25 20.66
C VAL A 376 -26.41 4.14 19.35
N ARG A 377 -25.75 4.29 18.20
CA ARG A 377 -26.43 4.49 16.90
C ARG A 377 -26.40 3.29 15.97
N ALA A 378 -25.67 2.20 16.27
CA ALA A 378 -25.53 1.05 15.36
C ALA A 378 -26.86 0.44 14.91
N ARG A 379 -27.89 0.47 15.75
CA ARG A 379 -29.24 -0.07 15.44
C ARG A 379 -30.13 0.93 14.73
N SER A 380 -29.93 2.23 14.91
CA SER A 380 -30.79 3.29 14.40
C SER A 380 -30.25 3.97 13.14
N SER A 381 -28.96 3.88 12.86
CA SER A 381 -28.33 4.53 11.70
C SER A 381 -27.63 3.51 10.79
N VAL A 382 -27.93 3.60 9.49
CA VAL A 382 -27.27 2.76 8.44
C VAL A 382 -25.75 2.95 8.44
N ARG A 383 -25.29 4.18 8.61
CA ARG A 383 -23.86 4.51 8.67
C ARG A 383 -23.19 3.91 9.88
N ALA A 384 -23.81 4.10 11.06
CA ALA A 384 -23.30 3.56 12.30
C ALA A 384 -23.29 2.02 12.28
N GLY A 385 -24.34 1.38 11.77
CA GLY A 385 -24.39 -0.07 11.62
C GLY A 385 -23.29 -0.61 10.71
N ALA A 386 -23.06 0.03 9.57
CA ALA A 386 -21.99 -0.37 8.64
C ALA A 386 -20.60 -0.24 9.27
N LEU A 387 -20.30 0.90 9.89
CA LEU A 387 -19.01 1.14 10.54
C LEU A 387 -18.83 0.26 11.78
N ALA A 388 -19.89 0.00 12.54
CA ALA A 388 -19.85 -0.92 13.69
C ALA A 388 -19.49 -2.35 13.27
N VAL A 389 -20.08 -2.85 12.16
CA VAL A 389 -19.71 -4.17 11.61
C VAL A 389 -18.26 -4.14 11.11
N GLY A 390 -17.80 -3.05 10.49
CA GLY A 390 -16.41 -2.88 10.08
C GLY A 390 -15.43 -2.97 11.25
N VAL A 391 -15.70 -2.22 12.34
CA VAL A 391 -14.87 -2.26 13.57
C VAL A 391 -14.93 -3.64 14.23
N LEU A 392 -16.12 -4.24 14.34
CA LEU A 392 -16.29 -5.60 14.86
C LEU A 392 -15.50 -6.60 14.02
N ALA A 393 -15.52 -6.46 12.70
CA ALA A 393 -14.76 -7.33 11.79
C ALA A 393 -13.25 -7.23 12.04
N VAL A 394 -12.69 -6.03 12.36
CA VAL A 394 -11.27 -5.91 12.73
C VAL A 394 -10.96 -6.72 13.99
N TYR A 395 -11.76 -6.59 15.03
CA TYR A 395 -11.54 -7.34 16.27
C TYR A 395 -11.73 -8.84 16.09
N LEU A 396 -12.75 -9.27 15.32
CA LEU A 396 -12.93 -10.69 15.01
C LEU A 396 -11.78 -11.25 14.17
N TRP A 397 -11.27 -10.47 13.21
CA TRP A 397 -10.07 -10.84 12.44
C TRP A 397 -8.84 -10.96 13.33
N SER A 398 -8.66 -10.06 14.28
CA SER A 398 -7.55 -10.12 15.24
C SER A 398 -7.67 -11.36 16.14
N LEU A 399 -8.86 -11.67 16.65
CA LEU A 399 -9.09 -12.90 17.42
C LEU A 399 -8.85 -14.15 16.57
N LEU A 400 -9.29 -14.16 15.32
CA LEU A 400 -9.02 -15.25 14.39
C LEU A 400 -7.52 -15.37 14.11
N SER A 401 -6.81 -14.25 13.94
CA SER A 401 -5.34 -14.24 13.81
C SER A 401 -4.65 -14.85 15.02
N MET A 402 -5.12 -14.55 16.24
CA MET A 402 -4.61 -15.20 17.46
C MET A 402 -4.85 -16.71 17.45
N LEU A 403 -6.01 -17.17 17.00
CA LEU A 403 -6.30 -18.61 16.90
C LEU A 403 -5.40 -19.30 15.86
N THR A 404 -5.09 -18.64 14.74
CA THR A 404 -4.22 -19.21 13.71
C THR A 404 -2.76 -19.34 14.17
N THR A 405 -2.34 -18.68 15.25
CA THR A 405 -1.01 -18.89 15.85
C THR A 405 -0.82 -20.33 16.35
N LEU A 406 -1.91 -21.03 16.73
CA LEU A 406 -1.87 -22.45 17.07
C LEU A 406 -1.46 -23.32 15.87
N ALA A 407 -1.77 -22.85 14.66
CA ALA A 407 -1.33 -23.48 13.40
C ALA A 407 0.00 -22.92 12.89
N ARG A 408 0.75 -22.18 13.73
CA ARG A 408 2.03 -21.54 13.40
C ARG A 408 1.93 -20.56 12.21
N THR A 409 0.82 -19.87 12.10
CA THR A 409 0.62 -18.80 11.11
C THR A 409 -0.14 -17.63 11.73
N THR A 410 -0.22 -16.50 11.04
CA THR A 410 -1.00 -15.33 11.46
C THR A 410 -1.80 -14.78 10.29
N LEU A 411 -2.83 -14.01 10.59
CA LEU A 411 -3.58 -13.25 9.58
C LEU A 411 -3.13 -11.78 9.53
N LEU A 412 -1.93 -11.47 10.02
CA LEU A 412 -1.30 -10.14 9.99
C LEU A 412 -2.20 -9.03 10.56
N SER A 413 -2.92 -9.32 11.65
CA SER A 413 -3.92 -8.39 12.22
C SER A 413 -3.33 -7.06 12.66
N PHE A 414 -2.06 -7.02 13.07
CA PHE A 414 -1.36 -5.78 13.42
C PHE A 414 -1.32 -4.75 12.27
N ARG A 415 -1.31 -5.21 11.01
CA ARG A 415 -1.38 -4.33 9.82
C ARG A 415 -2.75 -3.71 9.59
N LEU A 416 -3.78 -4.10 10.36
CA LEU A 416 -5.11 -3.49 10.32
C LEU A 416 -5.27 -2.30 11.28
N GLN A 417 -4.24 -1.94 12.06
CA GLN A 417 -4.30 -0.80 12.99
C GLN A 417 -4.67 0.52 12.29
N PRO A 418 -4.08 0.88 11.12
CA PRO A 418 -4.51 2.07 10.39
C PRO A 418 -5.98 2.00 9.96
N THR A 419 -6.43 0.82 9.52
CA THR A 419 -7.82 0.60 9.10
C THR A 419 -8.80 0.75 10.26
N LEU A 420 -8.49 0.20 11.44
CA LEU A 420 -9.27 0.37 12.66
C LEU A 420 -9.39 1.85 13.03
N SER A 421 -8.27 2.55 13.05
CA SER A 421 -8.22 3.97 13.40
C SER A 421 -9.06 4.82 12.43
N VAL A 422 -8.98 4.56 11.13
CA VAL A 422 -9.75 5.28 10.11
C VAL A 422 -11.26 5.01 10.24
N LEU A 423 -11.67 3.78 10.54
CA LEU A 423 -13.07 3.44 10.78
C LEU A 423 -13.61 4.14 12.05
N LEU A 424 -12.85 4.11 13.15
CA LEU A 424 -13.23 4.75 14.39
C LEU A 424 -13.25 6.28 14.27
N VAL A 425 -12.32 6.87 13.55
CA VAL A 425 -12.29 8.33 13.29
C VAL A 425 -13.46 8.74 12.41
N ALA A 426 -13.82 7.97 11.38
CA ALA A 426 -15.01 8.23 10.60
C ALA A 426 -16.28 8.25 11.50
N ALA A 427 -16.41 7.26 12.38
CA ALA A 427 -17.49 7.21 13.36
C ALA A 427 -17.42 8.37 14.37
N GLY A 428 -16.21 8.73 14.83
CA GLY A 428 -15.97 9.82 15.77
C GLY A 428 -16.36 11.18 15.22
N VAL A 429 -16.11 11.42 13.93
CA VAL A 429 -16.57 12.64 13.25
C VAL A 429 -18.10 12.72 13.22
N PHE A 430 -18.80 11.62 12.91
CA PHE A 430 -20.26 11.61 12.97
C PHE A 430 -20.77 11.82 14.40
N GLY A 431 -20.14 11.19 15.40
CA GLY A 431 -20.45 11.41 16.81
C GLY A 431 -20.24 12.86 17.23
N PHE A 432 -19.14 13.48 16.81
CA PHE A 432 -18.85 14.88 17.08
C PHE A 432 -19.89 15.83 16.46
N ILE A 433 -20.26 15.59 15.19
CA ILE A 433 -21.28 16.38 14.49
C ILE A 433 -22.64 16.27 15.20
N GLU A 434 -23.08 15.05 15.56
CA GLU A 434 -24.36 14.85 16.27
C GLU A 434 -24.34 15.49 17.67
N ALA A 435 -23.24 15.34 18.43
CA ALA A 435 -23.09 15.98 19.73
C ALA A 435 -23.14 17.52 19.61
N ALA A 436 -22.46 18.07 18.63
CA ALA A 436 -22.47 19.51 18.35
C ALA A 436 -23.91 20.01 17.99
N GLN A 437 -24.66 19.23 17.23
CA GLN A 437 -26.06 19.56 16.88
C GLN A 437 -26.99 19.54 18.10
N VAL A 438 -26.85 18.53 18.97
CA VAL A 438 -27.63 18.44 20.22
C VAL A 438 -27.33 19.64 21.14
N LEU A 439 -26.05 20.03 21.26
CA LEU A 439 -25.67 21.20 22.04
C LEU A 439 -26.15 22.51 21.39
N ALA A 440 -26.07 22.61 20.07
CA ALA A 440 -26.57 23.77 19.32
C ALA A 440 -28.09 23.97 19.45
N ALA A 441 -28.85 22.89 19.63
CA ALA A 441 -30.28 22.97 19.89
C ALA A 441 -30.60 23.62 21.25
N ARG A 442 -29.66 23.51 22.23
CA ARG A 442 -29.80 24.18 23.56
C ARG A 442 -29.34 25.65 23.49
N SER A 443 -28.28 25.96 22.74
CA SER A 443 -27.81 27.32 22.54
C SER A 443 -26.97 27.42 21.27
N ARG A 444 -27.28 28.41 20.42
CA ARG A 444 -26.53 28.70 19.18
C ARG A 444 -25.06 29.04 19.44
N ALA A 445 -24.68 29.45 20.64
CA ALA A 445 -23.31 29.74 21.03
C ALA A 445 -22.40 28.49 20.96
N PHE A 446 -22.94 27.27 21.05
CA PHE A 446 -22.17 26.06 20.92
C PHE A 446 -21.66 25.79 19.49
N VAL A 447 -22.29 26.33 18.45
CA VAL A 447 -21.87 26.12 17.06
C VAL A 447 -20.45 26.64 16.80
N PRO A 448 -20.11 27.92 17.07
CA PRO A 448 -18.75 28.41 16.88
C PRO A 448 -17.74 27.74 17.81
N VAL A 449 -18.12 27.38 19.04
CA VAL A 449 -17.24 26.67 19.98
C VAL A 449 -16.89 25.28 19.46
N ALA A 450 -17.86 24.48 19.03
CA ALA A 450 -17.61 23.18 18.40
C ALA A 450 -16.78 23.31 17.13
N GLY A 451 -17.05 24.32 16.29
CA GLY A 451 -16.24 24.62 15.12
C GLY A 451 -14.79 24.94 15.45
N ALA A 452 -14.55 25.76 16.48
CA ALA A 452 -13.20 26.10 16.95
C ALA A 452 -12.46 24.89 17.51
N ILE A 453 -13.11 24.06 18.31
CA ILE A 453 -12.53 22.81 18.86
C ILE A 453 -12.16 21.86 17.71
N GLY A 454 -13.08 21.62 16.77
CA GLY A 454 -12.82 20.74 15.62
C GLY A 454 -11.68 21.24 14.75
N LEU A 455 -11.60 22.55 14.51
CA LEU A 455 -10.51 23.15 13.75
C LEU A 455 -9.17 23.02 14.49
N ALA A 456 -9.12 23.39 15.78
CA ALA A 456 -7.92 23.28 16.58
C ALA A 456 -7.41 21.84 16.65
N ALA A 457 -8.30 20.86 16.85
CA ALA A 457 -7.98 19.44 16.85
C ALA A 457 -7.44 18.98 15.49
N THR A 458 -8.02 19.44 14.38
CA THR A 458 -7.57 19.09 13.03
C THR A 458 -6.20 19.68 12.73
N ILE A 459 -5.93 20.92 13.12
CA ILE A 459 -4.60 21.56 12.97
C ILE A 459 -3.57 20.82 13.80
N ALA A 460 -3.87 20.58 15.10
CA ALA A 460 -2.97 19.87 16.01
C ALA A 460 -2.61 18.49 15.48
N PHE A 461 -3.60 17.71 15.03
CA PHE A 461 -3.34 16.38 14.47
C PHE A 461 -2.53 16.46 13.16
N SER A 462 -2.86 17.39 12.27
CA SER A 462 -2.21 17.49 10.97
C SER A 462 -0.73 17.88 11.11
N GLN A 463 -0.39 18.81 12.01
CA GLN A 463 0.99 19.21 12.25
C GLN A 463 1.85 18.08 12.82
N ASP A 464 1.26 17.13 13.55
CA ASP A 464 1.98 16.01 14.16
C ASP A 464 2.27 14.88 13.15
N ILE A 465 1.63 14.86 11.96
CA ILE A 465 1.83 13.80 10.96
C ILE A 465 3.31 13.63 10.57
N PRO A 466 4.09 14.69 10.26
CA PRO A 466 5.51 14.52 9.95
C PRO A 466 6.31 13.92 11.10
N ASP A 467 5.92 14.16 12.36
CA ASP A 467 6.59 13.58 13.54
C ASP A 467 6.26 12.09 13.70
N VAL A 468 5.03 11.69 13.43
CA VAL A 468 4.65 10.26 13.36
C VAL A 468 5.45 9.53 12.28
N LEU A 469 5.65 10.16 11.12
CA LEU A 469 6.41 9.61 9.99
C LEU A 469 7.93 9.81 10.11
N ARG A 470 8.43 10.41 11.19
CA ARG A 470 9.86 10.75 11.34
C ARG A 470 10.82 9.56 11.18
N PRO A 471 10.54 8.35 11.70
CA PRO A 471 11.40 7.18 11.46
C PRO A 471 11.56 6.88 9.97
N ASP A 472 10.45 6.85 9.23
CA ASP A 472 10.41 6.52 7.81
C ASP A 472 11.02 7.61 6.93
N LEU A 473 10.78 8.87 7.31
CA LEU A 473 11.42 10.04 6.70
C LEU A 473 12.94 10.00 6.90
N THR A 474 13.40 9.63 8.09
CA THR A 474 14.85 9.55 8.38
C THR A 474 15.52 8.55 7.43
N ILE A 475 14.94 7.38 7.22
CA ILE A 475 15.47 6.38 6.30
C ILE A 475 15.48 6.93 4.86
N ALA A 476 14.39 7.57 4.42
CA ALA A 476 14.31 8.18 3.08
C ALA A 476 15.40 9.24 2.82
N TYR A 477 15.87 9.92 3.87
CA TYR A 477 16.94 10.92 3.77
C TYR A 477 18.34 10.34 3.91
N THR A 478 18.50 9.21 4.60
CA THR A 478 19.81 8.59 4.86
C THR A 478 20.18 7.52 3.83
N ASP A 479 19.21 6.93 3.15
CA ASP A 479 19.47 5.98 2.07
C ASP A 479 20.01 6.71 0.83
N THR A 480 20.84 6.00 0.08
CA THR A 480 21.42 6.49 -1.17
C THR A 480 20.47 6.22 -2.32
N ASP A 481 20.15 7.23 -3.11
CA ASP A 481 19.28 7.10 -4.27
C ASP A 481 20.01 6.49 -5.50
N GLY A 482 19.27 6.26 -6.58
CA GLY A 482 19.82 5.69 -7.82
C GLY A 482 20.80 6.60 -8.57
N HIS A 483 20.94 7.87 -8.17
CA HIS A 483 21.99 8.77 -8.67
C HIS A 483 23.21 8.81 -7.75
N GLY A 484 23.24 7.99 -6.72
CA GLY A 484 24.35 7.96 -5.76
C GLY A 484 24.36 9.14 -4.81
N GLN A 485 23.19 9.71 -4.50
CA GLN A 485 23.05 10.86 -3.59
C GLN A 485 22.17 10.52 -2.40
N ARG A 486 22.30 11.29 -1.32
CA ARG A 486 21.47 11.20 -0.12
C ARG A 486 20.73 12.51 0.09
N GLY A 487 19.50 12.44 0.58
CA GLY A 487 18.70 13.61 0.91
C GLY A 487 19.29 14.46 2.04
N ASP A 488 20.05 13.85 2.96
CA ASP A 488 20.75 14.53 4.05
C ASP A 488 22.10 15.15 3.64
N ARG A 489 22.47 15.04 2.36
CA ARG A 489 23.72 15.57 1.75
C ARG A 489 25.00 15.00 2.36
N ARG A 490 24.92 13.91 3.13
CA ARG A 490 26.12 13.20 3.64
C ARG A 490 26.70 12.30 2.54
N PRO A 491 27.93 11.80 2.73
CA PRO A 491 28.54 10.88 1.76
C PRO A 491 27.63 9.67 1.48
N ALA A 492 27.48 9.36 0.20
CA ALA A 492 26.67 8.26 -0.27
C ALA A 492 27.25 6.90 0.12
N GLY A 493 26.39 5.89 0.25
CA GLY A 493 26.75 4.51 0.49
C GLY A 493 27.39 3.81 -0.72
N SER A 494 27.41 2.50 -0.67
CA SER A 494 27.96 1.67 -1.76
C SER A 494 27.13 1.74 -3.05
N GLU A 495 25.87 2.14 -2.95
CA GLU A 495 24.91 2.27 -4.06
C GLU A 495 25.38 3.28 -5.12
N LYS A 496 26.24 4.22 -4.76
CA LYS A 496 26.86 5.17 -5.71
C LYS A 496 27.64 4.50 -6.84
N TYR A 497 28.02 3.25 -6.67
CA TYR A 497 28.73 2.46 -7.69
C TYR A 497 27.80 1.70 -8.64
N TYR A 498 26.50 1.67 -8.36
CA TYR A 498 25.56 0.85 -9.12
C TYR A 498 25.45 1.24 -10.60
N SER A 499 25.55 2.51 -10.93
CA SER A 499 25.54 2.96 -12.32
C SER A 499 26.76 2.45 -13.12
N VAL A 500 27.93 2.41 -12.48
CA VAL A 500 29.16 1.87 -13.09
C VAL A 500 29.05 0.35 -13.22
N ILE A 501 28.49 -0.33 -12.24
CA ILE A 501 28.26 -1.78 -12.26
C ILE A 501 27.26 -2.13 -13.37
N ASP A 502 26.15 -1.41 -13.48
CA ASP A 502 25.16 -1.60 -14.54
C ASP A 502 25.75 -1.44 -15.93
N ALA A 503 26.53 -0.37 -16.16
CA ALA A 503 27.21 -0.13 -17.42
C ALA A 503 28.20 -1.27 -17.77
N ALA A 504 28.94 -1.76 -16.77
CA ALA A 504 29.88 -2.87 -16.95
C ALA A 504 29.16 -4.19 -17.31
N ILE A 505 28.01 -4.46 -16.68
CA ILE A 505 27.19 -5.65 -16.98
C ILE A 505 26.67 -5.59 -18.41
N VAL A 506 26.04 -4.49 -18.81
CA VAL A 506 25.48 -4.32 -20.15
C VAL A 506 26.57 -4.44 -21.22
N HIS A 507 27.72 -3.80 -20.97
CA HIS A 507 28.87 -3.88 -21.91
C HIS A 507 29.42 -5.30 -22.03
N ALA A 508 29.62 -6.00 -20.92
CA ALA A 508 30.26 -7.33 -20.93
C ALA A 508 29.31 -8.45 -21.38
N THR A 509 28.02 -8.35 -21.13
CA THR A 509 27.04 -9.37 -21.54
C THR A 509 26.53 -9.15 -22.95
N GLY A 510 26.50 -7.91 -23.44
CA GLY A 510 25.81 -7.53 -24.67
C GLY A 510 24.31 -7.81 -24.67
N LYS A 511 23.72 -8.07 -23.50
CA LYS A 511 22.30 -8.44 -23.33
C LYS A 511 21.53 -7.32 -22.63
N PRO A 512 20.25 -7.17 -22.94
CA PRO A 512 19.38 -6.31 -22.16
C PRO A 512 19.22 -6.83 -20.71
N ARG A 513 18.85 -5.92 -19.80
CA ARG A 513 18.76 -6.21 -18.36
C ARG A 513 17.74 -7.31 -18.04
N ASP A 514 16.62 -7.32 -18.75
CA ASP A 514 15.53 -8.30 -18.62
C ASP A 514 15.86 -9.71 -19.15
N GLN A 515 17.05 -9.90 -19.71
CA GLN A 515 17.59 -11.20 -20.13
C GLN A 515 18.77 -11.66 -19.26
N THR A 516 19.08 -10.91 -18.21
CA THR A 516 20.27 -11.13 -17.37
C THR A 516 19.88 -11.51 -15.96
N VAL A 517 20.37 -12.65 -15.47
CA VAL A 517 20.17 -13.11 -14.09
C VAL A 517 21.38 -12.75 -13.25
N VAL A 518 21.16 -12.07 -12.13
CA VAL A 518 22.18 -11.58 -11.20
C VAL A 518 22.07 -12.30 -9.86
N LEU A 519 23.16 -12.81 -9.35
CA LEU A 519 23.29 -13.21 -7.95
C LEU A 519 24.04 -12.10 -7.22
N THR A 520 23.36 -11.44 -6.29
CA THR A 520 23.91 -10.24 -5.64
C THR A 520 24.01 -10.38 -4.12
N ALA A 521 25.02 -9.70 -3.54
CA ALA A 521 25.13 -9.44 -2.11
C ALA A 521 24.33 -8.21 -1.66
N ASP A 522 23.90 -7.37 -2.61
CA ASP A 522 23.17 -6.13 -2.37
C ASP A 522 21.88 -6.10 -3.19
N TYR A 523 20.80 -6.54 -2.58
CA TYR A 523 19.51 -6.70 -3.26
C TYR A 523 18.88 -5.37 -3.71
N SER A 524 19.25 -4.23 -3.11
CA SER A 524 18.84 -2.90 -3.59
C SER A 524 19.29 -2.61 -5.03
N PHE A 525 20.30 -3.32 -5.54
CA PHE A 525 20.68 -3.23 -6.95
C PHE A 525 19.52 -3.60 -7.89
N LEU A 526 18.72 -4.61 -7.53
CA LEU A 526 17.54 -5.03 -8.29
C LEU A 526 16.37 -4.04 -8.20
N SER A 527 16.35 -3.20 -7.15
CA SER A 527 15.36 -2.14 -7.01
C SER A 527 15.61 -0.97 -7.97
N TYR A 528 16.88 -0.74 -8.33
CA TYR A 528 17.27 0.33 -9.25
C TYR A 528 17.28 -0.10 -10.71
N TYR A 529 17.63 -1.37 -10.99
CA TYR A 529 17.79 -1.91 -12.34
C TYR A 529 17.00 -3.20 -12.53
N PRO A 530 16.30 -3.38 -13.68
CA PRO A 530 15.39 -4.50 -13.91
C PRO A 530 16.10 -5.81 -14.27
N TYR A 531 17.17 -6.15 -13.54
CA TYR A 531 17.78 -7.47 -13.63
C TYR A 531 16.94 -8.52 -12.92
N TRP A 532 17.01 -9.78 -13.35
CA TRP A 532 16.43 -10.89 -12.61
C TRP A 532 17.35 -11.30 -11.47
N GLY A 533 16.78 -11.56 -10.30
CA GLY A 533 17.51 -12.13 -9.18
C GLY A 533 17.57 -13.66 -9.26
N PHE A 534 18.74 -14.25 -9.05
CA PHE A 534 18.82 -15.69 -8.78
C PHE A 534 18.25 -16.01 -7.39
N GLN A 535 18.40 -15.10 -6.44
CA GLN A 535 17.85 -15.20 -5.08
C GLN A 535 17.20 -13.87 -4.69
N GLY A 536 16.12 -13.93 -3.91
CA GLY A 536 15.44 -12.76 -3.38
C GLY A 536 16.02 -12.29 -2.05
N LEU A 537 15.56 -11.13 -1.58
CA LEU A 537 16.01 -10.50 -0.33
C LEU A 537 15.71 -11.37 0.91
N THR A 538 14.48 -11.87 1.02
CA THR A 538 14.02 -12.72 2.12
C THR A 538 12.95 -13.69 1.64
N SER A 539 12.72 -14.75 2.42
CA SER A 539 11.64 -15.71 2.18
C SER A 539 10.24 -15.09 2.24
N HIS A 540 10.07 -13.99 2.98
CA HIS A 540 8.77 -13.32 3.18
C HIS A 540 8.14 -12.78 1.90
N TYR A 541 8.97 -12.34 0.94
CA TYR A 541 8.52 -11.77 -0.33
C TYR A 541 8.78 -12.69 -1.51
N ALA A 542 9.44 -13.83 -1.27
CA ALA A 542 9.77 -14.77 -2.32
C ALA A 542 8.50 -15.45 -2.84
N ASN A 543 8.40 -15.55 -4.16
CA ASN A 543 7.34 -16.31 -4.80
C ASN A 543 7.40 -17.78 -4.32
N PRO A 544 6.30 -18.38 -3.87
CA PRO A 544 6.28 -19.78 -3.44
C PRO A 544 6.75 -20.78 -4.50
N LEU A 545 6.64 -20.42 -5.78
CA LEU A 545 7.13 -21.23 -6.90
C LEU A 545 8.64 -21.10 -7.13
N ALA A 546 9.31 -20.14 -6.47
CA ALA A 546 10.73 -19.88 -6.67
C ALA A 546 11.64 -20.85 -5.94
N GLN A 547 11.12 -21.62 -4.97
CA GLN A 547 11.91 -22.58 -4.18
C GLN A 547 13.11 -21.90 -3.47
N PHE A 548 12.82 -20.83 -2.73
CA PHE A 548 13.81 -19.95 -2.09
C PHE A 548 14.89 -20.71 -1.32
N ASP A 549 14.49 -21.66 -0.48
CA ASP A 549 15.42 -22.40 0.37
C ASP A 549 16.33 -23.35 -0.44
N LEU A 550 15.79 -23.95 -1.50
CA LEU A 550 16.58 -24.80 -2.40
C LEU A 550 17.62 -23.99 -3.18
N ARG A 551 17.29 -22.77 -3.60
CA ARG A 551 18.26 -21.84 -4.23
C ARG A 551 19.34 -21.43 -3.22
N ALA A 552 18.98 -21.12 -1.98
CA ALA A 552 19.94 -20.82 -0.92
C ALA A 552 20.86 -22.01 -0.67
N ALA A 553 20.32 -23.24 -0.60
CA ALA A 553 21.10 -24.46 -0.46
C ALA A 553 22.04 -24.70 -1.66
N GLN A 554 21.60 -24.37 -2.87
CA GLN A 554 22.45 -24.47 -4.08
C GLN A 554 23.62 -23.46 -4.02
N ILE A 555 23.39 -22.22 -3.59
CA ILE A 555 24.47 -21.24 -3.39
C ILE A 555 25.46 -21.74 -2.33
N ASN A 556 24.97 -22.33 -1.24
CA ASN A 556 25.81 -22.95 -0.21
C ASN A 556 26.63 -24.15 -0.75
N LYS A 557 26.11 -24.92 -1.73
CA LYS A 557 26.90 -25.96 -2.42
C LYS A 557 28.00 -25.33 -3.27
N TRP A 558 27.72 -24.24 -4.00
CA TRP A 558 28.74 -23.54 -4.79
C TRP A 558 29.91 -23.01 -3.95
N SER A 559 29.67 -22.61 -2.69
CA SER A 559 30.75 -22.16 -1.79
C SER A 559 31.78 -23.24 -1.45
N LYS A 560 31.44 -24.53 -1.63
CA LYS A 560 32.30 -25.68 -1.35
C LYS A 560 33.14 -26.10 -2.55
N LEU A 561 32.83 -25.61 -3.74
CA LEU A 561 33.55 -25.94 -4.97
C LEU A 561 34.99 -25.39 -4.93
N LYS A 562 35.88 -26.04 -5.67
CA LYS A 562 37.32 -25.76 -5.66
C LYS A 562 37.81 -25.16 -6.97
N THR A 563 37.19 -25.52 -8.11
CA THR A 563 37.61 -25.18 -9.42
C THR A 563 36.55 -24.42 -10.23
N ALA A 564 36.98 -23.67 -11.24
CA ALA A 564 36.07 -22.98 -12.15
C ALA A 564 35.20 -23.96 -12.97
N ASP A 565 35.76 -25.11 -13.36
CA ASP A 565 35.02 -26.13 -14.11
C ASP A 565 33.87 -26.73 -13.29
N GLU A 566 34.12 -26.99 -11.99
CA GLU A 566 33.05 -27.43 -11.08
C GLU A 566 31.92 -26.39 -10.98
N LEU A 567 32.28 -25.11 -10.88
CA LEU A 567 31.27 -24.04 -10.82
C LEU A 567 30.49 -23.96 -12.14
N ILE A 568 31.15 -23.97 -13.27
CA ILE A 568 30.50 -23.87 -14.58
C ILE A 568 29.58 -25.06 -14.81
N HIS A 569 30.03 -26.27 -14.48
CA HIS A 569 29.19 -27.47 -14.54
C HIS A 569 27.96 -27.34 -13.64
N ALA A 570 28.14 -26.84 -12.40
CA ALA A 570 27.04 -26.64 -11.46
C ALA A 570 26.06 -25.54 -11.91
N LEU A 571 26.52 -24.53 -12.66
CA LEU A 571 25.65 -23.52 -13.27
C LEU A 571 24.89 -24.10 -14.48
N ASP A 572 25.55 -24.88 -15.33
CA ASP A 572 24.96 -25.47 -16.54
C ASP A 572 23.93 -26.57 -16.21
N THR A 573 24.09 -27.23 -15.08
CA THR A 573 23.16 -28.28 -14.59
C THR A 573 22.14 -27.74 -13.59
N SER A 574 22.06 -26.43 -13.40
CA SER A 574 21.12 -25.81 -12.46
C SER A 574 19.67 -26.06 -12.90
N PRO A 575 18.76 -26.43 -11.99
CA PRO A 575 17.33 -26.59 -12.30
C PRO A 575 16.63 -25.25 -12.56
N TRP A 576 17.28 -24.13 -12.23
CA TRP A 576 16.79 -22.78 -12.49
C TRP A 576 17.70 -22.06 -13.45
N PRO A 577 17.21 -21.02 -14.19
CA PRO A 577 18.07 -20.15 -14.98
C PRO A 577 19.26 -19.67 -14.14
N PRO A 578 20.49 -20.06 -14.49
CA PRO A 578 21.67 -19.78 -13.67
C PRO A 578 22.03 -18.29 -13.70
N PRO A 579 22.68 -17.74 -12.66
CA PRO A 579 23.22 -16.39 -12.72
C PRO A 579 24.36 -16.33 -13.74
N THR A 580 24.26 -15.35 -14.62
CA THR A 580 25.35 -14.98 -15.53
C THR A 580 26.22 -13.88 -14.96
N VAL A 581 25.72 -13.19 -13.93
CA VAL A 581 26.39 -12.09 -13.23
C VAL A 581 26.40 -12.37 -11.73
N PHE A 582 27.57 -12.22 -11.13
CA PHE A 582 27.77 -12.31 -9.68
C PHE A 582 28.25 -10.94 -9.18
N LEU A 583 27.41 -10.27 -8.40
CA LEU A 583 27.73 -9.01 -7.74
C LEU A 583 27.99 -9.28 -6.27
N MET A 584 29.24 -9.47 -5.92
CA MET A 584 29.71 -9.88 -4.60
C MET A 584 30.42 -8.74 -3.87
N ARG A 585 30.67 -8.90 -2.60
CA ARG A 585 31.55 -8.01 -1.84
C ARG A 585 32.92 -8.65 -1.63
N ARG A 586 33.95 -7.82 -1.50
CA ARG A 586 35.28 -8.29 -1.09
C ARG A 586 35.19 -8.82 0.34
N GLY A 587 35.65 -10.02 0.60
CA GLY A 587 35.66 -10.61 1.95
C GLY A 587 36.63 -9.85 2.86
N SER A 588 36.27 -9.73 4.14
CA SER A 588 37.12 -9.14 5.19
C SER A 588 38.09 -10.21 5.73
N GLY A 589 39.12 -10.54 4.99
CA GLY A 589 40.18 -11.47 5.42
C GLY A 589 41.57 -10.93 5.10
N SER A 590 42.57 -11.36 5.83
CA SER A 590 43.97 -10.91 5.75
C SER A 590 44.70 -11.24 4.41
N GLY A 591 43.97 -11.57 3.35
CA GLY A 591 44.44 -11.72 1.99
C GLY A 591 43.44 -11.08 1.04
N LEU A 592 43.75 -9.87 0.57
CA LEU A 592 43.02 -9.22 -0.53
C LEU A 592 42.93 -10.20 -1.70
N GLY A 593 41.73 -10.78 -1.94
CA GLY A 593 41.42 -11.51 -3.15
C GLY A 593 41.22 -13.02 -3.04
N THR A 594 41.15 -13.62 -1.86
CA THR A 594 40.93 -15.08 -1.75
C THR A 594 39.47 -15.50 -1.70
N LYS A 595 38.57 -14.62 -1.26
CA LYS A 595 37.13 -14.90 -1.09
C LYS A 595 36.28 -13.71 -1.49
N TYR A 596 35.14 -14.01 -2.08
CA TYR A 596 34.08 -13.06 -2.41
C TYR A 596 32.83 -13.42 -1.62
N THR A 597 32.22 -12.43 -0.97
CA THR A 597 31.13 -12.64 -0.02
C THR A 597 29.79 -12.31 -0.64
N LEU A 598 28.83 -13.20 -0.49
CA LEU A 598 27.41 -13.00 -0.70
C LEU A 598 26.69 -12.87 0.64
N ARG A 599 25.58 -12.15 0.65
CA ARG A 599 24.66 -12.08 1.79
C ARG A 599 23.37 -12.81 1.43
N LEU A 600 22.98 -13.74 2.29
CA LEU A 600 21.71 -14.46 2.19
C LEU A 600 20.90 -14.23 3.47
N ALA A 601 19.64 -14.56 3.41
CA ALA A 601 18.76 -14.54 4.56
C ALA A 601 18.05 -15.88 4.69
N GLU A 602 17.82 -16.31 5.92
CA GLU A 602 17.00 -17.47 6.23
C GLU A 602 15.94 -17.09 7.25
N ASP A 603 14.83 -17.78 7.20
CA ASP A 603 13.79 -17.70 8.21
C ASP A 603 14.16 -18.60 9.38
N VAL A 604 14.20 -18.03 10.55
CA VAL A 604 14.54 -18.72 11.80
C VAL A 604 13.37 -18.75 12.78
N TYR A 605 12.15 -18.59 12.26
CA TYR A 605 10.95 -18.73 13.09
C TYR A 605 10.99 -19.99 13.95
N PRO A 606 10.63 -19.96 15.23
CA PRO A 606 10.01 -18.85 15.98
C PRO A 606 10.98 -17.88 16.69
N ASN A 607 12.26 -17.89 16.36
CA ASN A 607 13.26 -17.03 17.00
C ASN A 607 13.15 -15.58 16.50
N GLN A 608 13.58 -14.64 17.35
CA GLN A 608 13.64 -13.22 17.00
C GLN A 608 15.11 -12.73 16.88
N PRO A 609 15.40 -11.89 15.89
CA PRO A 609 14.56 -11.55 14.74
C PRO A 609 14.30 -12.77 13.86
N ASN A 610 13.09 -12.89 13.32
CA ASN A 610 12.69 -14.04 12.52
C ASN A 610 13.44 -14.19 11.19
N VAL A 611 14.14 -13.17 10.75
CA VAL A 611 15.05 -13.20 9.59
C VAL A 611 16.48 -13.10 10.07
N ARG A 612 17.23 -14.17 9.90
CA ARG A 612 18.68 -14.19 10.13
C ARG A 612 19.43 -13.98 8.83
N ARG A 613 20.22 -12.93 8.76
CA ARG A 613 21.15 -12.71 7.64
C ARG A 613 22.46 -13.45 7.91
N TYR A 614 22.98 -14.12 6.91
CA TYR A 614 24.25 -14.80 6.96
C TYR A 614 25.07 -14.57 5.69
N THR A 615 26.35 -14.85 5.75
CA THR A 615 27.29 -14.68 4.64
C THR A 615 27.68 -16.03 4.06
N VAL A 616 27.86 -16.06 2.73
CA VAL A 616 28.40 -17.20 2.01
C VAL A 616 29.62 -16.73 1.25
N ASP A 617 30.76 -17.36 1.50
CA ASP A 617 32.03 -17.04 0.86
C ASP A 617 32.28 -17.96 -0.33
N LEU A 618 32.43 -17.38 -1.50
CA LEU A 618 32.89 -18.07 -2.72
C LEU A 618 34.39 -17.84 -2.88
N ARG A 619 35.13 -18.87 -3.24
CA ARG A 619 36.57 -18.76 -3.50
C ARG A 619 36.83 -17.91 -4.74
N ALA A 620 37.75 -16.97 -4.68
CA ALA A 620 38.12 -16.15 -5.83
C ALA A 620 38.63 -17.00 -7.03
N ALA A 621 39.27 -18.14 -6.72
CA ALA A 621 39.76 -19.08 -7.73
C ALA A 621 38.64 -19.66 -8.63
N LEU A 622 37.38 -19.69 -8.17
CA LEU A 622 36.25 -20.12 -9.00
C LEU A 622 35.98 -19.20 -10.19
N PHE A 623 36.44 -17.97 -10.11
CA PHE A 623 36.24 -16.93 -11.11
C PHE A 623 37.56 -16.56 -11.84
N ALA A 624 38.68 -17.15 -11.46
CA ALA A 624 39.99 -16.94 -12.09
C ALA A 624 40.15 -17.78 -13.38
N ASP A 625 39.15 -17.71 -14.26
CA ASP A 625 39.07 -18.46 -15.51
C ASP A 625 38.68 -17.51 -16.64
N PRO A 626 39.22 -17.68 -17.87
CA PRO A 626 38.90 -16.83 -19.03
C PRO A 626 37.41 -16.75 -19.38
N ARG A 627 36.60 -17.72 -18.93
CA ARG A 627 35.15 -17.73 -19.12
C ARG A 627 34.43 -16.71 -18.23
N PHE A 628 35.13 -16.11 -17.26
CA PHE A 628 34.64 -15.02 -16.45
C PHE A 628 35.42 -13.73 -16.72
N VAL A 629 34.72 -12.61 -16.71
CA VAL A 629 35.31 -11.27 -16.60
C VAL A 629 35.14 -10.81 -15.17
N VAL A 630 36.24 -10.58 -14.47
CA VAL A 630 36.23 -10.15 -13.08
C VAL A 630 36.73 -8.72 -12.97
N GLN A 631 35.90 -7.86 -12.33
CA GLN A 631 36.21 -6.45 -12.18
C GLN A 631 35.92 -6.00 -10.74
N GLY A 632 36.82 -5.24 -10.14
CA GLY A 632 36.58 -4.56 -8.86
C GLY A 632 35.95 -3.19 -9.08
N VAL A 633 34.79 -2.92 -8.42
CA VAL A 633 34.13 -1.62 -8.48
C VAL A 633 33.80 -1.17 -7.06
N GLY A 634 34.59 -0.27 -6.50
CA GLY A 634 34.45 0.13 -5.10
C GLY A 634 34.55 -1.07 -4.16
N PRO A 635 33.56 -1.27 -3.26
CA PRO A 635 33.55 -2.40 -2.33
C PRO A 635 33.11 -3.72 -3.01
N PHE A 636 32.68 -3.67 -4.28
CA PHE A 636 32.14 -4.80 -5.01
C PHE A 636 33.20 -5.53 -5.84
N VAL A 637 32.93 -6.81 -6.04
CA VAL A 637 33.55 -7.63 -7.08
C VAL A 637 32.45 -8.09 -8.01
N LEU A 638 32.57 -7.69 -9.26
CA LEU A 638 31.69 -8.07 -10.34
C LEU A 638 32.35 -9.20 -11.15
N ALA A 639 31.75 -10.39 -11.16
CA ALA A 639 32.16 -11.48 -12.02
C ALA A 639 31.05 -11.79 -13.03
N ILE A 640 31.38 -11.71 -14.31
CA ILE A 640 30.42 -11.88 -15.42
C ILE A 640 30.85 -13.09 -16.22
N ARG A 641 29.96 -14.07 -16.38
CA ARG A 641 30.17 -15.21 -17.26
C ARG A 641 30.05 -14.77 -18.71
N ARG A 642 31.10 -15.00 -19.52
CA ARG A 642 31.08 -14.72 -20.95
C ARG A 642 30.04 -15.59 -21.66
N PRO A 643 29.32 -15.09 -22.65
CA PRO A 643 28.50 -15.92 -23.52
C PRO A 643 29.38 -17.01 -24.16
N VAL A 644 28.92 -18.25 -24.17
CA VAL A 644 29.57 -19.31 -24.96
C VAL A 644 29.44 -18.88 -26.42
N ALA A 645 30.57 -18.67 -27.08
CA ALA A 645 30.59 -18.39 -28.53
C ALA A 645 29.85 -19.55 -29.21
N GLN A 646 28.72 -19.29 -29.84
CA GLN A 646 28.10 -20.28 -30.72
C GLN A 646 29.13 -20.57 -31.84
N PRO A 647 29.41 -21.85 -32.13
CA PRO A 647 30.25 -22.16 -33.30
C PRO A 647 29.56 -21.55 -34.51
N VAL A 648 30.28 -20.69 -35.22
CA VAL A 648 29.87 -20.16 -36.52
C VAL A 648 29.66 -21.39 -37.40
N THR A 649 28.41 -21.78 -37.58
CA THR A 649 28.04 -22.74 -38.61
C THR A 649 28.32 -22.03 -39.92
N SER A 650 29.50 -22.32 -40.48
CA SER A 650 29.84 -21.99 -41.85
C SER A 650 28.88 -22.75 -42.75
N GLY A 651 27.82 -22.07 -43.21
CA GLY A 651 26.96 -22.51 -44.27
C GLY A 651 27.51 -22.06 -45.62
#